data_bc43eb86032d5e55428db56b55cf0370
#
_entry.id   bc43eb86032d5e55428db56b55cf0370
#
_cell.length_a   1.000
_cell.length_b   1.000
_cell.length_c   1.000
_cell.angle_alpha   90.00
_cell.angle_beta   90.00
_cell.angle_gamma   90.00
#
_symmetry.space_group_name_H-M   'P 1'
#
loop_
_entity.id
_entity.type
_entity.pdbx_description
1 polymer ?
#
loop_
_entity_poly.entity_id
_entity_poly.type
_entity_poly.pdbx_seq_one_letter_code
_entity_poly.pdbx_strand_id
1 'polypeptide(L)'
;VHFALLGPLEVSRDGGRVGLGSAKQRLLLAALLRRPSETVPTAALTVALWGDDPPASAAANLRTYVRGLRTALGDGAPWDGVARTPGGYLLRAEPGQRDVDVFEEAAAGGRRALTLGDPARACEELDRALGLWRGAFLEGLPLSDALDRWAGRLEERRWNAEEDYAEALIAEDRCPEAVLRMRGLVEHRPLRQGAWLHLMLGLFRGGDVAGALEAHRRAREVLVRETGLEPGPELESLHRDILRQRPVPARATPAPVAPRPRQLPLVTAGFVGRDAALAALDSSLGSGSGGPGTAAITAVSGMAGVGKTALVLHWAHGVADRFPDGQLHVNLRGYDEEGPLPAADALRGFIEALGVPQARIPSGTEARTGLFRSLLASRRVLVVLDNARDSAHARPLLPGAGESVVVVTSRERMHGLVTTEGARPLTLDVLTEQESTGLLVRRLGGRIAAEPAAAAEIVAATGRLPLALAVVAARVADHPSFSLQVFAAELRPAGALLNALEDGDARRILSWSALALTDGAARLFRLLGLHPGPDLTLDAAAALAGAPEPAVRPLLRELTRLHLLTEHSPGRYLFHDLLRAYAADLVRTSEPPAARGDALERLYDHFLHRAHAAAVLVQPQWPAVTPVPRLPANSGEHVRDADTALAWFAAEHQVLLRTVAQAERHGFEAYSWQLAWALTAYLAPHGLWQDQRVVQETALAAAERAGDPAGQAMACRLLARAESRLGDLGAAESRLRRSLDLYARLGDATGQAQTLHNYVELCYMDGRLAEALRHGDDALRLYRLSGNRDGEARTLNAIGWLHAAEGDYERAIESCSQALERQRHAGDRNGQAATLDSLGFAYHHLARHDRAVTSYEEAVVLFRASADRYHEAETLVRLGETLLATGDTRRAEDVWRRAAVIFDALGDPEADSVRERLALVREP
;
A
#
# COMPACT_ATOMS: atom_id res chain seq x y z
N VAL A 1 -3.65 -41.63 -21.66
CA VAL A 1 -3.01 -42.23 -20.47
C VAL A 1 -3.27 -41.32 -19.31
N HIS A 2 -3.75 -41.87 -18.20
CA HIS A 2 -4.01 -41.12 -16.96
C HIS A 2 -3.13 -41.70 -15.84
N PHE A 3 -2.52 -40.81 -15.06
CA PHE A 3 -1.58 -41.13 -13.98
C PHE A 3 -2.19 -40.78 -12.64
N ALA A 4 -2.40 -41.73 -11.79
CA ALA A 4 -2.94 -41.55 -10.45
C ALA A 4 -1.85 -41.78 -9.41
N LEU A 5 -1.48 -40.64 -8.72
CA LEU A 5 -0.38 -40.58 -7.77
C LEU A 5 -0.89 -40.36 -6.33
N LEU A 6 -2.11 -39.87 -6.18
CA LEU A 6 -2.71 -39.56 -4.84
C LEU A 6 -3.21 -40.82 -4.16
N GLY A 7 -2.32 -41.74 -3.90
CA GLY A 7 -2.48 -43.10 -3.38
C GLY A 7 -1.43 -44.04 -3.98
N PRO A 8 -1.66 -45.36 -4.02
CA PRO A 8 -0.82 -46.27 -4.77
C PRO A 8 -0.72 -45.81 -6.21
N LEU A 9 0.53 -45.83 -6.77
CA LEU A 9 0.74 -45.42 -8.17
C LEU A 9 0.00 -46.33 -9.11
N GLU A 10 -0.97 -45.79 -9.83
CA GLU A 10 -1.73 -46.47 -10.86
C GLU A 10 -1.65 -45.71 -12.18
N VAL A 11 -1.65 -46.43 -13.26
CA VAL A 11 -1.77 -45.90 -14.62
C VAL A 11 -2.93 -46.55 -15.31
N SER A 12 -3.73 -45.76 -15.96
CA SER A 12 -4.82 -46.25 -16.82
C SER A 12 -4.70 -45.71 -18.22
N ARG A 13 -5.09 -46.53 -19.19
CA ARG A 13 -5.17 -46.16 -20.58
C ARG A 13 -6.49 -46.69 -21.16
N ASP A 14 -7.24 -45.79 -21.80
CA ASP A 14 -8.54 -46.11 -22.42
C ASP A 14 -9.48 -46.87 -21.48
N GLY A 15 -9.44 -46.53 -20.15
CA GLY A 15 -10.23 -47.19 -19.11
C GLY A 15 -9.66 -48.47 -18.52
N GLY A 16 -8.59 -49.02 -19.09
CA GLY A 16 -7.93 -50.23 -18.60
C GLY A 16 -6.71 -49.92 -17.72
N ARG A 17 -6.50 -50.70 -16.63
CA ARG A 17 -5.28 -50.60 -15.78
C ARG A 17 -4.05 -51.12 -16.53
N VAL A 18 -2.96 -50.37 -16.46
CA VAL A 18 -1.66 -50.75 -17.04
C VAL A 18 -0.75 -51.31 -15.95
N GLY A 19 -0.24 -52.51 -16.11
CA GLY A 19 0.73 -53.13 -15.21
C GLY A 19 2.09 -52.50 -15.30
N LEU A 20 2.48 -51.78 -14.26
CA LEU A 20 3.77 -51.12 -14.13
C LEU A 20 4.80 -52.05 -13.49
N GLY A 21 5.59 -52.78 -14.12
CA GLY A 21 6.68 -53.64 -13.67
C GLY A 21 7.20 -53.52 -12.24
N SER A 22 8.50 -53.42 -12.03
CA SER A 22 9.15 -53.42 -10.73
C SER A 22 8.95 -52.09 -9.96
N ALA A 23 9.20 -52.10 -8.65
CA ALA A 23 9.19 -50.92 -7.80
C ALA A 23 10.12 -49.80 -8.35
N LYS A 24 11.28 -50.17 -8.92
CA LYS A 24 12.19 -49.21 -9.53
C LYS A 24 11.64 -48.57 -10.81
N GLN A 25 10.87 -49.30 -11.60
CA GLN A 25 10.16 -48.71 -12.77
C GLN A 25 9.05 -47.76 -12.34
N ARG A 26 8.32 -48.09 -11.26
CA ARG A 26 7.32 -47.21 -10.67
C ARG A 26 7.93 -45.94 -10.08
N LEU A 27 9.07 -46.03 -9.39
CA LEU A 27 9.82 -44.87 -8.90
C LEU A 27 10.35 -43.99 -10.05
N LEU A 28 10.86 -44.58 -11.10
CA LEU A 28 11.29 -43.85 -12.31
C LEU A 28 10.14 -43.08 -12.92
N LEU A 29 8.98 -43.69 -13.05
CA LEU A 29 7.78 -43.03 -13.58
C LEU A 29 7.35 -41.87 -12.66
N ALA A 30 7.33 -42.05 -11.34
CA ALA A 30 7.02 -41.01 -10.38
C ALA A 30 8.01 -39.83 -10.43
N ALA A 31 9.32 -40.13 -10.59
CA ALA A 31 10.36 -39.10 -10.72
C ALA A 31 10.21 -38.27 -12.02
N LEU A 32 9.79 -38.88 -13.11
CA LEU A 32 9.49 -38.19 -14.36
C LEU A 32 8.18 -37.38 -14.27
N LEU A 33 7.14 -37.95 -13.65
CA LEU A 33 5.84 -37.28 -13.45
C LEU A 33 5.91 -36.06 -12.51
N ARG A 34 6.95 -35.95 -11.70
CA ARG A 34 7.18 -34.75 -10.86
C ARG A 34 7.37 -33.50 -11.71
N ARG A 35 7.99 -33.62 -12.89
CA ARG A 35 8.25 -32.53 -13.85
C ARG A 35 7.83 -32.94 -15.25
N PRO A 36 6.52 -33.00 -15.52
CA PRO A 36 6.03 -33.41 -16.80
C PRO A 36 6.51 -32.45 -17.90
N SER A 37 6.84 -33.01 -19.05
CA SER A 37 7.31 -32.27 -20.22
C SER A 37 8.62 -31.49 -20.04
N GLU A 38 9.32 -31.70 -18.92
CA GLU A 38 10.68 -31.18 -18.67
C GLU A 38 11.71 -32.31 -18.73
N THR A 39 12.94 -31.96 -19.14
CA THR A 39 14.06 -32.92 -19.11
C THR A 39 14.52 -33.13 -17.68
N VAL A 40 14.43 -34.35 -17.17
CA VAL A 40 15.00 -34.77 -15.90
C VAL A 40 16.39 -35.36 -16.15
N PRO A 41 17.45 -34.78 -15.60
CA PRO A 41 18.82 -35.26 -15.79
C PRO A 41 19.00 -36.70 -15.33
N THR A 42 19.82 -37.46 -16.06
CA THR A 42 20.12 -38.87 -15.70
C THR A 42 20.64 -39.00 -14.25
N ALA A 43 21.50 -38.08 -13.81
CA ALA A 43 21.98 -38.07 -12.43
C ALA A 43 20.84 -37.93 -11.40
N ALA A 44 19.89 -37.02 -11.65
CA ALA A 44 18.72 -36.83 -10.77
C ALA A 44 17.81 -38.09 -10.74
N LEU A 45 17.64 -38.78 -11.88
CA LEU A 45 16.91 -40.04 -11.93
C LEU A 45 17.65 -41.17 -11.21
N THR A 46 18.98 -41.17 -11.27
CA THR A 46 19.81 -42.15 -10.55
C THR A 46 19.65 -41.95 -9.03
N VAL A 47 19.76 -40.72 -8.55
CA VAL A 47 19.52 -40.37 -7.12
C VAL A 47 18.08 -40.73 -6.72
N ALA A 48 17.09 -40.46 -7.56
CA ALA A 48 15.71 -40.81 -7.28
C ALA A 48 15.45 -42.31 -7.13
N LEU A 49 16.22 -43.14 -7.78
CA LEU A 49 16.05 -44.58 -7.72
C LEU A 49 16.92 -45.27 -6.67
N TRP A 50 18.12 -44.82 -6.41
CA TRP A 50 19.10 -45.52 -5.57
C TRP A 50 19.64 -44.70 -4.41
N GLY A 51 19.29 -43.40 -4.29
CA GLY A 51 19.86 -42.49 -3.28
C GLY A 51 21.33 -42.21 -3.60
N ASP A 52 22.13 -42.11 -2.53
CA ASP A 52 23.57 -41.80 -2.60
C ASP A 52 24.48 -42.97 -2.97
N ASP A 53 23.92 -44.21 -3.02
CA ASP A 53 24.69 -45.41 -3.33
C ASP A 53 24.17 -46.13 -4.60
N PRO A 54 24.37 -45.58 -5.81
CA PRO A 54 23.93 -46.17 -7.05
C PRO A 54 24.89 -47.32 -7.45
N PRO A 55 24.31 -48.43 -7.93
CA PRO A 55 25.15 -49.57 -8.42
C PRO A 55 25.93 -49.15 -9.67
N ALA A 56 27.08 -49.79 -9.89
CA ALA A 56 27.90 -49.52 -11.06
C ALA A 56 27.13 -49.72 -12.42
N SER A 57 26.09 -50.53 -12.43
CA SER A 57 25.17 -50.76 -13.57
C SER A 57 24.03 -49.77 -13.67
N ALA A 58 23.96 -48.70 -12.82
CA ALA A 58 22.81 -47.79 -12.72
C ALA A 58 22.35 -47.23 -14.09
N ALA A 59 23.31 -46.79 -14.92
CA ALA A 59 22.98 -46.22 -16.24
C ALA A 59 22.42 -47.28 -17.21
N ALA A 60 22.83 -48.54 -17.14
CA ALA A 60 22.28 -49.64 -17.94
C ALA A 60 20.91 -50.04 -17.44
N ASN A 61 20.72 -50.11 -16.12
CA ASN A 61 19.44 -50.42 -15.48
C ASN A 61 18.39 -49.33 -15.80
N LEU A 62 18.78 -48.05 -15.76
CA LEU A 62 17.89 -46.95 -16.12
C LEU A 62 17.36 -47.08 -17.56
N ARG A 63 18.23 -47.42 -18.53
CA ARG A 63 17.81 -47.67 -19.92
C ARG A 63 16.81 -48.81 -20.00
N THR A 64 17.06 -49.89 -19.25
CA THR A 64 16.16 -51.07 -19.22
C THR A 64 14.81 -50.69 -18.61
N TYR A 65 14.79 -49.92 -17.54
CA TYR A 65 13.54 -49.46 -16.92
C TYR A 65 12.75 -48.52 -17.83
N VAL A 66 13.43 -47.58 -18.51
CA VAL A 66 12.78 -46.71 -19.53
C VAL A 66 12.17 -47.54 -20.66
N ARG A 67 12.92 -48.53 -21.16
CA ARG A 67 12.39 -49.46 -22.18
C ARG A 67 11.16 -50.21 -21.67
N GLY A 68 11.23 -50.75 -20.44
CA GLY A 68 10.10 -51.43 -19.83
C GLY A 68 8.87 -50.53 -19.66
N LEU A 69 9.04 -49.26 -19.24
CA LEU A 69 7.94 -48.30 -19.16
C LEU A 69 7.33 -47.99 -20.54
N ARG A 70 8.16 -47.82 -21.57
CA ARG A 70 7.68 -47.59 -22.94
C ARG A 70 6.86 -48.75 -23.45
N THR A 71 7.28 -49.99 -23.18
CA THR A 71 6.54 -51.19 -23.57
C THR A 71 5.23 -51.32 -22.78
N ALA A 72 5.27 -51.13 -21.48
CA ALA A 72 4.08 -51.27 -20.62
C ALA A 72 3.02 -50.21 -20.95
N LEU A 73 3.44 -48.97 -21.25
CA LEU A 73 2.53 -47.88 -21.56
C LEU A 73 2.11 -47.85 -23.04
N GLY A 74 2.77 -48.65 -23.92
CA GLY A 74 2.55 -48.63 -25.34
C GLY A 74 1.62 -49.75 -25.88
N ASP A 75 1.01 -50.58 -25.02
CA ASP A 75 0.13 -51.67 -25.41
C ASP A 75 0.76 -52.62 -26.47
N GLY A 76 2.01 -53.04 -26.18
CA GLY A 76 2.78 -53.90 -27.07
C GLY A 76 3.62 -53.20 -28.12
N ALA A 77 3.36 -51.93 -28.43
CA ALA A 77 4.24 -51.04 -29.18
C ALA A 77 4.97 -50.07 -28.24
N PRO A 78 6.17 -49.57 -28.55
CA PRO A 78 6.88 -48.61 -27.73
C PRO A 78 6.10 -47.28 -27.66
N TRP A 79 5.63 -46.90 -26.47
CA TRP A 79 5.03 -45.59 -26.23
C TRP A 79 6.11 -44.50 -26.30
N ASP A 80 5.89 -43.45 -27.07
CA ASP A 80 6.85 -42.36 -27.30
C ASP A 80 6.75 -41.23 -26.28
N GLY A 81 5.79 -41.30 -25.34
CA GLY A 81 5.60 -40.31 -24.29
C GLY A 81 6.80 -40.15 -23.31
N VAL A 82 7.69 -41.18 -23.23
CA VAL A 82 9.00 -41.05 -22.58
C VAL A 82 10.07 -40.83 -23.64
N ALA A 83 10.49 -39.58 -23.82
CA ALA A 83 11.52 -39.21 -24.78
C ALA A 83 12.91 -39.17 -24.14
N ARG A 84 13.94 -39.50 -24.92
CA ARG A 84 15.34 -39.27 -24.55
C ARG A 84 15.77 -37.89 -25.05
N THR A 85 16.41 -37.13 -24.19
CA THR A 85 16.92 -35.79 -24.48
C THR A 85 18.43 -35.71 -24.23
N PRO A 86 19.13 -34.69 -24.72
CA PRO A 86 20.52 -34.48 -24.33
C PRO A 86 20.61 -34.32 -22.81
N GLY A 87 21.29 -35.24 -22.13
CA GLY A 87 21.51 -35.25 -20.67
C GLY A 87 20.46 -35.98 -19.83
N GLY A 88 19.31 -36.44 -20.36
CA GLY A 88 18.29 -37.05 -19.52
C GLY A 88 17.13 -37.68 -20.25
N TYR A 89 15.99 -37.73 -19.56
CA TYR A 89 14.71 -38.22 -20.08
C TYR A 89 13.61 -37.23 -19.71
N LEU A 90 12.60 -37.14 -20.57
CA LEU A 90 11.41 -36.37 -20.30
C LEU A 90 10.17 -37.27 -20.48
N LEU A 91 9.14 -37.03 -19.68
CA LEU A 91 7.84 -37.66 -19.86
C LEU A 91 6.85 -36.62 -20.34
N ARG A 92 6.22 -36.81 -21.47
CA ARG A 92 5.16 -35.96 -21.99
C ARG A 92 3.86 -36.32 -21.28
N ALA A 93 3.30 -35.37 -20.55
CA ALA A 93 1.98 -35.44 -19.97
C ALA A 93 1.27 -34.09 -20.18
N GLU A 94 0.03 -34.17 -20.61
CA GLU A 94 -0.81 -32.98 -20.80
C GLU A 94 -1.49 -32.59 -19.49
N PRO A 95 -1.91 -31.34 -19.36
CA PRO A 95 -2.70 -30.87 -18.21
C PRO A 95 -3.93 -31.76 -18.00
N GLY A 96 -4.19 -32.16 -16.74
CA GLY A 96 -5.31 -33.02 -16.39
C GLY A 96 -5.06 -34.55 -16.56
N GLN A 97 -3.93 -34.98 -17.10
CA GLN A 97 -3.57 -36.40 -17.13
C GLN A 97 -3.04 -36.94 -15.80
N ARG A 98 -2.67 -36.06 -14.88
CA ARG A 98 -2.28 -36.43 -13.51
C ARG A 98 -3.39 -36.03 -12.52
N ASP A 99 -3.74 -36.96 -11.62
CA ASP A 99 -4.68 -36.66 -10.54
C ASP A 99 -4.21 -35.50 -9.61
N VAL A 100 -2.91 -35.32 -9.50
CA VAL A 100 -2.30 -34.17 -8.78
C VAL A 100 -2.72 -32.83 -9.41
N ASP A 101 -2.69 -32.71 -10.75
CA ASP A 101 -3.08 -31.44 -11.41
C ASP A 101 -4.57 -31.16 -11.19
N VAL A 102 -5.40 -32.18 -11.31
CA VAL A 102 -6.86 -32.10 -11.11
C VAL A 102 -7.16 -31.73 -9.67
N PHE A 103 -6.43 -32.31 -8.70
CA PHE A 103 -6.55 -31.98 -7.27
C PHE A 103 -6.20 -30.50 -7.02
N GLU A 104 -5.05 -30.04 -7.52
CA GLU A 104 -4.58 -28.68 -7.29
C GLU A 104 -5.54 -27.64 -7.90
N GLU A 105 -6.06 -27.92 -9.09
CA GLU A 105 -7.03 -27.04 -9.76
C GLU A 105 -8.37 -26.99 -9.01
N ALA A 106 -8.91 -28.14 -8.61
CA ALA A 106 -10.16 -28.24 -7.87
C ALA A 106 -10.05 -27.63 -6.47
N ALA A 107 -8.97 -27.89 -5.73
CA ALA A 107 -8.74 -27.29 -4.43
C ALA A 107 -8.62 -25.74 -4.52
N ALA A 108 -7.90 -25.25 -5.54
CA ALA A 108 -7.85 -23.81 -5.80
C ALA A 108 -9.21 -23.23 -6.24
N GLY A 109 -10.02 -24.02 -6.97
CA GLY A 109 -11.40 -23.69 -7.34
C GLY A 109 -12.28 -23.50 -6.12
N GLY A 110 -12.25 -24.45 -5.20
CA GLY A 110 -12.99 -24.42 -3.94
C GLY A 110 -12.60 -23.23 -3.06
N ARG A 111 -11.31 -23.00 -2.91
CA ARG A 111 -10.80 -21.82 -2.17
C ARG A 111 -11.28 -20.50 -2.80
N ARG A 112 -11.26 -20.40 -4.14
CA ARG A 112 -11.81 -19.22 -4.83
C ARG A 112 -13.31 -19.06 -4.60
N ALA A 113 -14.08 -20.15 -4.65
CA ALA A 113 -15.52 -20.13 -4.39
C ALA A 113 -15.83 -19.66 -2.97
N LEU A 114 -15.11 -20.17 -1.96
CA LEU A 114 -15.16 -19.64 -0.59
C LEU A 114 -14.86 -18.13 -0.56
N THR A 115 -13.81 -17.68 -1.23
CA THR A 115 -13.45 -16.26 -1.27
C THR A 115 -14.53 -15.40 -1.90
N LEU A 116 -15.27 -15.92 -2.86
CA LEU A 116 -16.37 -15.22 -3.54
C LEU A 116 -17.72 -15.33 -2.79
N GLY A 117 -17.77 -16.06 -1.66
CA GLY A 117 -18.99 -16.22 -0.87
C GLY A 117 -19.97 -17.26 -1.46
N ASP A 118 -19.46 -18.23 -2.20
CA ASP A 118 -20.24 -19.36 -2.78
C ASP A 118 -19.83 -20.67 -2.09
N PRO A 119 -20.34 -20.96 -0.88
CA PRO A 119 -19.96 -22.14 -0.13
C PRO A 119 -20.48 -23.44 -0.76
N ALA A 120 -21.62 -23.39 -1.45
CA ALA A 120 -22.16 -24.57 -2.14
C ALA A 120 -21.21 -25.06 -3.22
N ARG A 121 -20.75 -24.16 -4.10
CA ARG A 121 -19.75 -24.45 -5.10
C ARG A 121 -18.41 -24.86 -4.50
N ALA A 122 -18.01 -24.24 -3.39
CA ALA A 122 -16.80 -24.63 -2.67
C ALA A 122 -16.88 -26.07 -2.18
N CYS A 123 -18.02 -26.50 -1.62
CA CYS A 123 -18.26 -27.88 -1.22
C CYS A 123 -18.09 -28.84 -2.40
N GLU A 124 -18.66 -28.55 -3.56
CA GLU A 124 -18.56 -29.42 -4.75
C GLU A 124 -17.12 -29.58 -5.23
N GLU A 125 -16.39 -28.46 -5.34
CA GLU A 125 -15.01 -28.47 -5.85
C GLU A 125 -14.05 -29.13 -4.86
N LEU A 126 -14.23 -28.90 -3.54
CA LEU A 126 -13.37 -29.47 -2.51
C LEU A 126 -13.66 -30.96 -2.28
N ASP A 127 -14.92 -31.36 -2.36
CA ASP A 127 -15.27 -32.78 -2.30
C ASP A 127 -14.66 -33.54 -3.48
N ARG A 128 -14.76 -32.98 -4.70
CA ARG A 128 -14.11 -33.52 -5.88
C ARG A 128 -12.59 -33.63 -5.72
N ALA A 129 -11.95 -32.56 -5.18
CA ALA A 129 -10.52 -32.54 -4.95
C ALA A 129 -10.09 -33.62 -3.95
N LEU A 130 -10.73 -33.68 -2.80
CA LEU A 130 -10.40 -34.62 -1.72
C LEU A 130 -10.73 -36.06 -2.09
N GLY A 131 -11.76 -36.28 -2.90
CA GLY A 131 -12.14 -37.59 -3.43
C GLY A 131 -11.09 -38.26 -4.36
N LEU A 132 -10.12 -37.49 -4.86
CA LEU A 132 -9.00 -38.02 -5.66
C LEU A 132 -7.95 -38.75 -4.79
N TRP A 133 -7.95 -38.51 -3.48
CA TRP A 133 -7.01 -39.15 -2.56
C TRP A 133 -7.48 -40.56 -2.19
N ARG A 134 -6.74 -41.58 -2.64
CA ARG A 134 -7.03 -43.02 -2.43
C ARG A 134 -6.15 -43.64 -1.33
N GLY A 135 -5.22 -42.87 -0.75
CA GLY A 135 -4.28 -43.24 0.29
C GLY A 135 -3.16 -42.22 0.45
N ALA A 136 -2.04 -42.62 1.01
CA ALA A 136 -0.86 -41.77 1.06
C ALA A 136 -0.25 -41.57 -0.34
N PHE A 137 0.35 -40.41 -0.59
CA PHE A 137 0.98 -40.16 -1.89
C PHE A 137 2.02 -41.20 -2.25
N LEU A 138 1.89 -41.86 -3.44
CA LEU A 138 2.76 -42.93 -3.92
C LEU A 138 2.87 -44.09 -2.90
N GLU A 139 1.78 -44.43 -2.26
CA GLU A 139 1.74 -45.44 -1.19
C GLU A 139 2.41 -46.76 -1.61
N GLY A 140 3.24 -47.28 -0.71
CA GLY A 140 3.97 -48.54 -0.94
C GLY A 140 5.25 -48.43 -1.79
N LEU A 141 5.69 -47.24 -2.15
CA LEU A 141 6.97 -47.00 -2.81
C LEU A 141 7.99 -46.36 -1.83
N PRO A 142 9.26 -46.83 -1.83
CA PRO A 142 10.31 -46.17 -1.05
C PRO A 142 10.69 -44.85 -1.73
N LEU A 143 10.25 -43.70 -1.14
CA LEU A 143 10.47 -42.39 -1.73
C LEU A 143 11.93 -41.94 -1.52
N SER A 144 12.50 -41.28 -2.52
CA SER A 144 13.74 -40.52 -2.39
C SER A 144 13.42 -39.14 -1.77
N ASP A 145 14.42 -38.48 -1.19
CA ASP A 145 14.26 -37.14 -0.59
C ASP A 145 13.51 -36.14 -1.46
N ALA A 146 13.72 -36.20 -2.77
CA ALA A 146 13.07 -35.32 -3.73
C ALA A 146 11.56 -35.61 -3.91
N LEU A 147 11.18 -36.91 -3.88
CA LEU A 147 9.79 -37.35 -3.92
C LEU A 147 9.12 -37.18 -2.58
N ASP A 148 9.83 -37.38 -1.48
CA ASP A 148 9.33 -37.18 -0.12
C ASP A 148 9.00 -35.70 0.13
N ARG A 149 9.86 -34.77 -0.26
CA ARG A 149 9.54 -33.32 -0.23
C ARG A 149 8.36 -32.95 -1.11
N TRP A 150 8.14 -33.65 -2.22
CA TRP A 150 6.95 -33.43 -3.04
C TRP A 150 5.69 -33.99 -2.36
N ALA A 151 5.77 -35.15 -1.76
CA ALA A 151 4.73 -35.75 -0.94
C ALA A 151 4.30 -34.81 0.20
N GLY A 152 5.25 -34.31 0.98
CA GLY A 152 4.98 -33.38 2.08
C GLY A 152 4.24 -32.11 1.64
N ARG A 153 4.60 -31.53 0.47
CA ARG A 153 3.87 -30.37 -0.07
C ARG A 153 2.45 -30.68 -0.51
N LEU A 154 2.25 -31.85 -1.12
CA LEU A 154 0.91 -32.27 -1.55
C LEU A 154 0.02 -32.61 -0.34
N GLU A 155 0.58 -33.26 0.68
CA GLU A 155 -0.13 -33.50 1.93
C GLU A 155 -0.54 -32.20 2.62
N GLU A 156 0.36 -31.20 2.72
CA GLU A 156 0.00 -29.89 3.25
C GLU A 156 -1.16 -29.24 2.46
N ARG A 157 -1.14 -29.34 1.14
CA ARG A 157 -2.26 -28.85 0.33
C ARG A 157 -3.56 -29.63 0.56
N ARG A 158 -3.45 -30.93 0.79
CA ARG A 158 -4.58 -31.75 1.18
C ARG A 158 -5.19 -31.29 2.49
N TRP A 159 -4.36 -31.08 3.51
CA TRP A 159 -4.83 -30.62 4.83
C TRP A 159 -5.46 -29.23 4.77
N ASN A 160 -4.90 -28.32 3.97
CA ASN A 160 -5.52 -27.02 3.72
C ASN A 160 -6.89 -27.16 3.03
N ALA A 161 -7.01 -28.06 2.06
CA ALA A 161 -8.28 -28.33 1.38
C ALA A 161 -9.32 -28.97 2.33
N GLU A 162 -8.89 -29.79 3.32
CA GLU A 162 -9.78 -30.31 4.37
C GLU A 162 -10.30 -29.21 5.30
N GLU A 163 -9.44 -28.24 5.66
CA GLU A 163 -9.86 -27.07 6.47
C GLU A 163 -10.81 -26.16 5.66
N ASP A 164 -10.48 -25.86 4.40
CA ASP A 164 -11.36 -25.10 3.50
C ASP A 164 -12.72 -25.81 3.30
N TYR A 165 -12.73 -27.14 3.23
CA TYR A 165 -13.95 -27.90 3.09
C TYR A 165 -14.80 -27.87 4.37
N ALA A 166 -14.16 -27.91 5.53
CA ALA A 166 -14.86 -27.75 6.80
C ALA A 166 -15.47 -26.35 6.92
N GLU A 167 -14.75 -25.31 6.50
CA GLU A 167 -15.27 -23.95 6.42
C GLU A 167 -16.51 -23.89 5.50
N ALA A 168 -16.46 -24.50 4.32
CA ALA A 168 -17.57 -24.53 3.38
C ALA A 168 -18.79 -25.26 3.96
N LEU A 169 -18.56 -26.43 4.59
CA LEU A 169 -19.60 -27.22 5.22
C LEU A 169 -20.28 -26.46 6.39
N ILE A 170 -19.51 -25.76 7.19
CA ILE A 170 -20.05 -24.93 8.30
C ILE A 170 -20.88 -23.77 7.73
N ALA A 171 -20.46 -23.19 6.60
CA ALA A 171 -21.20 -22.13 5.93
C ALA A 171 -22.51 -22.60 5.30
N GLU A 172 -22.59 -23.87 4.89
CA GLU A 172 -23.80 -24.55 4.39
C GLU A 172 -24.63 -25.21 5.51
N ASP A 173 -24.35 -24.88 6.77
CA ASP A 173 -25.02 -25.46 7.96
C ASP A 173 -24.89 -26.99 8.11
N ARG A 174 -23.90 -27.59 7.46
CA ARG A 174 -23.55 -29.01 7.51
C ARG A 174 -22.53 -29.29 8.61
N CYS A 175 -22.73 -28.70 9.78
CA CYS A 175 -21.82 -28.75 10.93
C CYS A 175 -21.44 -30.17 11.37
N PRO A 176 -22.32 -31.21 11.41
CA PRO A 176 -21.92 -32.55 11.79
C PRO A 176 -20.84 -33.17 10.89
N GLU A 177 -20.89 -32.91 9.60
CA GLU A 177 -19.91 -33.41 8.65
C GLU A 177 -18.55 -32.72 8.83
N ALA A 178 -18.55 -31.39 9.02
CA ALA A 178 -17.36 -30.64 9.33
C ALA A 178 -16.68 -31.12 10.61
N VAL A 179 -17.46 -31.33 11.67
CA VAL A 179 -16.98 -31.85 12.97
C VAL A 179 -16.33 -33.25 12.82
N LEU A 180 -16.96 -34.15 12.02
CA LEU A 180 -16.41 -35.48 11.79
C LEU A 180 -15.05 -35.42 11.12
N ARG A 181 -14.92 -34.58 10.07
CA ARG A 181 -13.67 -34.42 9.32
C ARG A 181 -12.57 -33.79 10.21
N MET A 182 -12.92 -32.74 10.91
CA MET A 182 -11.95 -32.03 11.79
C MET A 182 -11.50 -32.86 12.99
N ARG A 183 -12.35 -33.69 13.54
CA ARG A 183 -11.93 -34.67 14.57
C ARG A 183 -10.84 -35.60 14.03
N GLY A 184 -11.05 -36.17 12.85
CA GLY A 184 -10.01 -37.00 12.20
C GLY A 184 -8.71 -36.19 11.92
N LEU A 185 -8.83 -34.94 11.49
CA LEU A 185 -7.65 -34.13 11.21
C LEU A 185 -6.84 -33.78 12.46
N VAL A 186 -7.48 -33.35 13.56
CA VAL A 186 -6.78 -33.05 14.83
C VAL A 186 -6.15 -34.27 15.50
N GLU A 187 -6.69 -35.47 15.28
CA GLU A 187 -6.08 -36.71 15.73
C GLU A 187 -4.77 -37.02 15.02
N HIS A 188 -4.72 -36.77 13.70
CA HIS A 188 -3.53 -37.07 12.90
C HIS A 188 -2.52 -35.89 12.89
N ARG A 189 -2.99 -34.66 13.05
CA ARG A 189 -2.20 -33.42 13.00
C ARG A 189 -2.56 -32.46 14.15
N PRO A 190 -2.25 -32.86 15.40
CA PRO A 190 -2.72 -32.16 16.60
C PRO A 190 -2.17 -30.73 16.77
N LEU A 191 -1.11 -30.34 16.04
CA LEU A 191 -0.51 -28.99 16.07
C LEU A 191 -1.15 -28.02 15.08
N ARG A 192 -2.09 -28.49 14.23
CA ARG A 192 -2.79 -27.61 13.28
C ARG A 192 -3.90 -26.83 13.97
N GLN A 193 -3.63 -25.56 14.29
CA GLN A 193 -4.59 -24.71 14.99
C GLN A 193 -5.84 -24.41 14.16
N GLY A 194 -5.74 -24.30 12.82
CA GLY A 194 -6.89 -24.14 11.92
C GLY A 194 -7.89 -25.29 12.03
N ALA A 195 -7.42 -26.53 12.14
CA ALA A 195 -8.30 -27.68 12.33
C ALA A 195 -9.06 -27.64 13.68
N TRP A 196 -8.39 -27.21 14.76
CA TRP A 196 -9.04 -26.99 16.06
C TRP A 196 -10.06 -25.86 16.00
N LEU A 197 -9.74 -24.78 15.29
CA LEU A 197 -10.65 -23.65 15.08
C LEU A 197 -11.96 -24.09 14.42
N HIS A 198 -11.86 -24.79 13.28
CA HIS A 198 -13.05 -25.28 12.57
C HIS A 198 -13.79 -26.38 13.34
N LEU A 199 -13.09 -27.21 14.14
CA LEU A 199 -13.73 -28.18 15.05
C LEU A 199 -14.57 -27.46 16.09
N MET A 200 -14.00 -26.47 16.77
CA MET A 200 -14.71 -25.68 17.77
C MET A 200 -15.90 -24.95 17.18
N LEU A 201 -15.71 -24.30 16.01
CA LEU A 201 -16.76 -23.56 15.32
C LEU A 201 -17.92 -24.47 14.87
N GLY A 202 -17.59 -25.63 14.28
CA GLY A 202 -18.60 -26.63 13.89
C GLY A 202 -19.38 -27.21 15.07
N LEU A 203 -18.72 -27.49 16.20
CA LEU A 203 -19.39 -27.95 17.43
C LEU A 203 -20.29 -26.85 17.99
N PHE A 204 -19.80 -25.63 18.09
CA PHE A 204 -20.55 -24.51 18.63
C PHE A 204 -21.81 -24.23 17.80
N ARG A 205 -21.68 -24.14 16.46
CA ARG A 205 -22.83 -23.92 15.56
C ARG A 205 -23.77 -25.10 15.50
N GLY A 206 -23.27 -26.31 15.69
CA GLY A 206 -24.08 -27.49 15.83
C GLY A 206 -24.79 -27.61 17.20
N GLY A 207 -24.67 -26.57 18.06
CA GLY A 207 -25.32 -26.53 19.38
C GLY A 207 -24.56 -27.25 20.51
N ASP A 208 -23.39 -27.84 20.24
CA ASP A 208 -22.56 -28.52 21.24
C ASP A 208 -21.52 -27.56 21.84
N VAL A 209 -22.00 -26.63 22.67
CA VAL A 209 -21.14 -25.65 23.38
C VAL A 209 -20.13 -26.36 24.29
N ALA A 210 -20.53 -27.41 24.97
CA ALA A 210 -19.66 -28.16 25.89
C ALA A 210 -18.52 -28.84 25.11
N GLY A 211 -18.85 -29.46 23.98
CA GLY A 211 -17.86 -30.08 23.10
C GLY A 211 -16.89 -29.07 22.49
N ALA A 212 -17.35 -27.86 22.17
CA ALA A 212 -16.48 -26.80 21.66
C ALA A 212 -15.46 -26.30 22.70
N LEU A 213 -15.89 -26.12 23.95
CA LEU A 213 -15.00 -25.75 25.07
C LEU A 213 -14.03 -26.87 25.41
N GLU A 214 -14.46 -28.13 25.34
CA GLU A 214 -13.57 -29.29 25.50
C GLU A 214 -12.52 -29.37 24.42
N ALA A 215 -12.90 -29.09 23.15
CA ALA A 215 -11.97 -29.03 22.02
C ALA A 215 -10.89 -27.97 22.23
N HIS A 216 -11.25 -26.76 22.73
CA HIS A 216 -10.27 -25.73 23.09
C HIS A 216 -9.30 -26.19 24.17
N ARG A 217 -9.80 -26.77 25.25
CA ARG A 217 -8.96 -27.25 26.35
C ARG A 217 -7.95 -28.29 25.86
N ARG A 218 -8.41 -29.21 25.02
CA ARG A 218 -7.57 -30.26 24.44
C ARG A 218 -6.55 -29.71 23.47
N ALA A 219 -6.93 -28.70 22.62
CA ALA A 219 -6.01 -27.99 21.75
C ALA A 219 -4.90 -27.32 22.56
N ARG A 220 -5.25 -26.60 23.65
CA ARG A 220 -4.28 -25.94 24.53
C ARG A 220 -3.34 -26.94 25.18
N GLU A 221 -3.84 -28.06 25.74
CA GLU A 221 -3.02 -29.10 26.36
C GLU A 221 -1.98 -29.66 25.37
N VAL A 222 -2.41 -29.93 24.14
CA VAL A 222 -1.50 -30.45 23.10
C VAL A 222 -0.47 -29.40 22.66
N LEU A 223 -0.89 -28.17 22.38
CA LEU A 223 0.01 -27.09 21.93
C LEU A 223 1.06 -26.78 23.00
N VAL A 224 0.66 -26.59 24.25
CA VAL A 224 1.59 -26.30 25.35
C VAL A 224 2.55 -27.46 25.59
N ARG A 225 2.07 -28.71 25.58
CA ARG A 225 2.91 -29.88 25.77
C ARG A 225 3.95 -30.06 24.66
N GLU A 226 3.57 -29.91 23.40
CA GLU A 226 4.44 -30.21 22.24
C GLU A 226 5.30 -29.03 21.79
N THR A 227 4.83 -27.78 22.01
CA THR A 227 5.53 -26.58 21.52
C THR A 227 5.94 -25.60 22.61
N GLY A 228 5.39 -25.73 23.85
CA GLY A 228 5.56 -24.75 24.92
C GLY A 228 4.80 -23.44 24.69
N LEU A 229 3.96 -23.33 23.67
CA LEU A 229 3.24 -22.11 23.29
C LEU A 229 1.74 -22.25 23.63
N GLU A 230 1.13 -21.16 24.09
CA GLU A 230 -0.33 -21.05 24.22
C GLU A 230 -1.00 -21.01 22.83
N PRO A 231 -2.31 -21.35 22.76
CA PRO A 231 -3.07 -21.24 21.52
C PRO A 231 -2.97 -19.84 20.88
N GLY A 232 -3.01 -19.80 19.57
CA GLY A 232 -2.96 -18.54 18.83
C GLY A 232 -4.19 -17.65 19.04
N PRO A 233 -4.10 -16.36 18.66
CA PRO A 233 -5.12 -15.34 18.96
C PRO A 233 -6.51 -15.67 18.39
N GLU A 234 -6.59 -16.38 17.27
CA GLU A 234 -7.85 -16.78 16.64
C GLU A 234 -8.59 -17.83 17.46
N LEU A 235 -7.88 -18.86 17.94
CA LEU A 235 -8.45 -19.88 18.84
C LEU A 235 -8.91 -19.27 20.17
N GLU A 236 -8.12 -18.37 20.74
CA GLU A 236 -8.44 -17.66 21.97
C GLU A 236 -9.60 -16.68 21.79
N SER A 237 -9.74 -16.07 20.62
CA SER A 237 -10.89 -15.23 20.29
C SER A 237 -12.17 -16.06 20.23
N LEU A 238 -12.16 -17.13 19.43
CA LEU A 238 -13.29 -18.04 19.32
C LEU A 238 -13.70 -18.61 20.69
N HIS A 239 -12.74 -19.01 21.53
CA HIS A 239 -13.02 -19.48 22.88
C HIS A 239 -13.75 -18.42 23.73
N ARG A 240 -13.29 -17.15 23.67
CA ARG A 240 -13.96 -16.04 24.37
C ARG A 240 -15.38 -15.78 23.86
N ASP A 241 -15.59 -15.90 22.55
CA ASP A 241 -16.88 -15.70 21.91
C ASP A 241 -17.84 -16.82 22.28
N ILE A 242 -17.39 -18.07 22.31
CA ILE A 242 -18.18 -19.22 22.81
C ILE A 242 -18.57 -19.02 24.28
N LEU A 243 -17.64 -18.61 25.15
CA LEU A 243 -17.92 -18.36 26.58
C LEU A 243 -18.95 -17.24 26.79
N ARG A 244 -18.96 -16.22 25.89
CA ARG A 244 -19.92 -15.13 25.93
C ARG A 244 -21.22 -15.43 25.19
N GLN A 245 -21.36 -16.64 24.64
CA GLN A 245 -22.47 -17.07 23.80
C GLN A 245 -22.74 -16.10 22.63
N ARG A 246 -21.66 -15.50 22.11
CA ARG A 246 -21.78 -14.64 20.92
C ARG A 246 -21.93 -15.53 19.69
N PRO A 247 -22.87 -15.19 18.78
CA PRO A 247 -22.94 -15.87 17.50
C PRO A 247 -21.63 -15.67 16.75
N VAL A 248 -20.95 -16.77 16.44
CA VAL A 248 -19.74 -16.75 15.63
C VAL A 248 -20.17 -17.00 14.18
N PRO A 249 -20.00 -16.06 13.23
CA PRO A 249 -20.35 -16.29 11.84
C PRO A 249 -19.56 -17.48 11.29
N ALA A 250 -20.17 -18.19 10.34
CA ALA A 250 -19.54 -19.35 9.68
C ALA A 250 -18.24 -19.00 8.94
N ARG A 251 -18.09 -17.76 8.69
CA ARG A 251 -16.92 -17.12 8.09
C ARG A 251 -16.65 -15.81 8.82
N ALA A 252 -15.41 -15.59 9.24
CA ALA A 252 -14.93 -14.23 9.31
C ALA A 252 -15.20 -13.64 7.91
N THR A 253 -16.11 -12.66 7.81
CA THR A 253 -16.38 -11.99 6.53
C THR A 253 -15.00 -11.62 5.98
N PRO A 254 -14.65 -11.97 4.73
CA PRO A 254 -13.36 -11.54 4.22
C PRO A 254 -13.32 -10.05 4.42
N ALA A 255 -12.31 -9.59 5.12
CA ALA A 255 -11.98 -8.16 5.12
C ALA A 255 -12.11 -7.72 3.66
N PRO A 256 -12.75 -6.58 3.35
CA PRO A 256 -12.92 -6.12 1.97
C PRO A 256 -11.58 -6.38 1.29
N VAL A 257 -11.63 -7.08 0.17
CA VAL A 257 -10.41 -7.52 -0.54
C VAL A 257 -9.52 -6.31 -0.60
N ALA A 258 -8.49 -6.27 0.23
CA ALA A 258 -7.61 -5.10 0.31
C ALA A 258 -7.22 -4.79 -1.13
N PRO A 259 -7.41 -3.57 -1.61
CA PRO A 259 -7.19 -3.25 -3.02
C PRO A 259 -5.80 -3.76 -3.36
N ARG A 260 -5.72 -4.64 -4.36
CA ARG A 260 -4.43 -5.18 -4.78
C ARG A 260 -3.60 -4.01 -5.26
N PRO A 261 -2.47 -3.68 -4.64
CA PRO A 261 -1.71 -2.52 -5.02
C PRO A 261 -1.23 -2.66 -6.47
N ARG A 262 -1.47 -1.63 -7.28
CA ARG A 262 -0.99 -1.53 -8.66
C ARG A 262 -0.26 -0.20 -8.82
N GLN A 263 0.92 -0.10 -8.20
CA GLN A 263 1.64 1.16 -8.05
C GLN A 263 2.74 1.37 -9.09
N LEU A 264 2.87 0.48 -10.08
CA LEU A 264 3.89 0.66 -11.11
C LEU A 264 3.60 1.92 -11.94
N PRO A 265 4.55 2.84 -12.07
CA PRO A 265 4.45 3.99 -12.97
C PRO A 265 4.32 3.55 -14.43
N LEU A 266 3.85 4.47 -15.29
CA LEU A 266 3.77 4.23 -16.73
C LEU A 266 5.13 3.87 -17.32
N VAL A 267 5.15 2.91 -18.23
CA VAL A 267 6.35 2.53 -18.98
C VAL A 267 6.71 3.63 -19.96
N THR A 268 7.98 3.98 -20.03
CA THR A 268 8.49 4.89 -21.07
C THR A 268 8.31 4.23 -22.43
N ALA A 269 7.54 4.85 -23.32
CA ALA A 269 7.37 4.36 -24.67
C ALA A 269 8.73 4.31 -25.40
N GLY A 270 9.03 3.18 -26.06
CA GLY A 270 10.25 3.09 -26.88
C GLY A 270 11.46 2.47 -26.19
N PHE A 271 11.27 1.63 -25.18
CA PHE A 271 12.36 0.82 -24.61
C PHE A 271 12.99 -0.09 -25.68
N VAL A 272 14.32 -0.14 -25.75
CA VAL A 272 15.10 -0.90 -26.74
C VAL A 272 16.30 -1.58 -26.10
N GLY A 273 16.59 -2.82 -26.52
CA GLY A 273 17.76 -3.58 -26.09
C GLY A 273 17.70 -4.04 -24.64
N ARG A 274 18.86 -4.23 -24.05
CA ARG A 274 19.01 -4.73 -22.67
C ARG A 274 18.57 -6.19 -22.47
N ASP A 275 18.55 -7.00 -23.52
CA ASP A 275 18.06 -8.39 -23.47
C ASP A 275 18.80 -9.22 -22.42
N ALA A 276 20.10 -9.06 -22.28
CA ALA A 276 20.90 -9.73 -21.25
C ALA A 276 20.48 -9.31 -19.82
N ALA A 277 20.18 -8.03 -19.61
CA ALA A 277 19.75 -7.52 -18.32
C ALA A 277 18.31 -7.96 -17.98
N LEU A 278 17.41 -7.99 -18.97
CA LEU A 278 16.07 -8.54 -18.83
C LEU A 278 16.11 -10.03 -18.50
N ALA A 279 16.92 -10.81 -19.21
CA ALA A 279 17.10 -12.23 -18.92
C ALA A 279 17.70 -12.47 -17.51
N ALA A 280 18.59 -11.60 -17.04
CA ALA A 280 19.11 -11.67 -15.68
C ALA A 280 18.01 -11.40 -14.62
N LEU A 281 17.12 -10.44 -14.87
CA LEU A 281 15.95 -10.20 -14.03
C LEU A 281 14.96 -11.39 -14.07
N ASP A 282 14.71 -11.97 -15.24
CA ASP A 282 13.85 -13.17 -15.37
C ASP A 282 14.43 -14.37 -14.62
N SER A 283 15.75 -14.54 -14.67
CA SER A 283 16.43 -15.60 -13.93
C SER A 283 16.24 -15.49 -12.42
N SER A 284 16.02 -14.29 -11.90
CA SER A 284 15.73 -14.05 -10.47
C SER A 284 14.35 -14.58 -10.06
N LEU A 285 13.41 -14.72 -11.01
CA LEU A 285 12.07 -15.28 -10.78
C LEU A 285 12.07 -16.81 -10.70
N GLY A 286 13.03 -17.48 -11.38
CA GLY A 286 13.06 -18.93 -11.53
C GLY A 286 13.99 -19.67 -10.56
N SER A 287 14.95 -19.00 -10.01
CA SER A 287 15.97 -19.61 -9.14
C SER A 287 15.66 -19.30 -7.68
N GLY A 288 14.96 -20.18 -7.01
CA GLY A 288 14.95 -20.27 -5.55
C GLY A 288 16.34 -20.57 -5.00
N SER A 289 17.31 -19.67 -5.21
CA SER A 289 18.72 -19.80 -4.78
C SER A 289 18.98 -19.28 -3.37
N GLY A 290 17.98 -18.75 -2.68
CA GLY A 290 17.94 -18.73 -1.23
C GLY A 290 17.22 -20.00 -0.78
N GLY A 291 17.61 -20.64 0.34
CA GLY A 291 16.92 -21.81 0.87
C GLY A 291 15.40 -21.59 0.96
N PRO A 292 14.61 -22.63 1.21
CA PRO A 292 13.15 -22.51 1.26
C PRO A 292 12.76 -21.40 2.25
N GLY A 293 12.17 -20.31 1.72
CA GLY A 293 11.65 -19.20 2.51
C GLY A 293 12.36 -17.85 2.40
N THR A 294 13.35 -17.66 1.50
CA THR A 294 13.98 -16.34 1.29
C THR A 294 13.40 -15.63 0.06
N ALA A 295 13.01 -14.35 0.24
CA ALA A 295 12.58 -13.50 -0.88
C ALA A 295 13.73 -13.28 -1.88
N ALA A 296 13.42 -13.29 -3.18
CA ALA A 296 14.41 -12.99 -4.20
C ALA A 296 14.65 -11.48 -4.28
N ILE A 297 15.91 -11.05 -4.10
CA ILE A 297 16.29 -9.64 -4.15
C ILE A 297 17.27 -9.44 -5.31
N THR A 298 17.02 -8.46 -6.17
CA THR A 298 17.94 -8.03 -7.22
C THR A 298 18.31 -6.58 -7.04
N ALA A 299 19.61 -6.27 -6.98
CA ALA A 299 20.14 -4.93 -6.85
C ALA A 299 20.68 -4.43 -8.21
N VAL A 300 19.93 -3.54 -8.85
CA VAL A 300 20.29 -2.93 -10.13
C VAL A 300 21.08 -1.66 -9.89
N SER A 301 22.37 -1.68 -10.19
CA SER A 301 23.28 -0.54 -10.02
C SER A 301 23.75 0.04 -11.35
N GLY A 302 24.24 1.28 -11.35
CA GLY A 302 24.80 1.93 -12.54
C GLY A 302 24.68 3.45 -12.46
N MET A 303 25.36 4.13 -13.35
CA MET A 303 25.42 5.61 -13.38
C MET A 303 24.04 6.26 -13.60
N ALA A 304 23.96 7.57 -13.30
CA ALA A 304 22.76 8.36 -13.55
C ALA A 304 22.42 8.40 -15.04
N GLY A 305 21.14 8.30 -15.41
CA GLY A 305 20.70 8.37 -16.82
C GLY A 305 20.92 7.09 -17.65
N VAL A 306 21.50 6.02 -17.07
CA VAL A 306 21.79 4.75 -17.78
C VAL A 306 20.54 3.90 -18.05
N GLY A 307 19.40 4.27 -17.47
CA GLY A 307 18.11 3.61 -17.73
C GLY A 307 17.72 2.53 -16.73
N LYS A 308 18.23 2.57 -15.48
CA LYS A 308 17.86 1.60 -14.41
C LYS A 308 16.36 1.52 -14.16
N THR A 309 15.76 2.66 -13.86
CA THR A 309 14.32 2.76 -13.62
C THR A 309 13.51 2.29 -14.83
N ALA A 310 13.90 2.71 -16.06
CA ALA A 310 13.23 2.31 -17.30
C ALA A 310 13.29 0.79 -17.53
N LEU A 311 14.46 0.17 -17.27
CA LEU A 311 14.63 -1.29 -17.37
C LEU A 311 13.71 -2.02 -16.38
N VAL A 312 13.77 -1.61 -15.09
CA VAL A 312 13.01 -2.28 -14.03
C VAL A 312 11.51 -2.12 -14.24
N LEU A 313 11.03 -0.93 -14.60
CA LEU A 313 9.62 -0.71 -14.89
C LEU A 313 9.15 -1.49 -16.12
N HIS A 314 9.95 -1.51 -17.20
CA HIS A 314 9.63 -2.30 -18.40
C HIS A 314 9.50 -3.79 -18.08
N TRP A 315 10.47 -4.35 -17.34
CA TRP A 315 10.43 -5.72 -16.88
C TRP A 315 9.26 -5.98 -15.92
N ALA A 316 9.05 -5.10 -14.92
CA ALA A 316 8.01 -5.24 -13.91
C ALA A 316 6.59 -5.31 -14.52
N HIS A 317 6.32 -4.51 -15.55
CA HIS A 317 5.06 -4.59 -16.29
C HIS A 317 4.91 -5.90 -17.07
N GLY A 318 6.00 -6.42 -17.64
CA GLY A 318 5.99 -7.70 -18.35
C GLY A 318 5.71 -8.90 -17.46
N VAL A 319 6.05 -8.83 -16.17
CA VAL A 319 5.87 -9.90 -15.21
C VAL A 319 4.76 -9.65 -14.19
N ALA A 320 4.04 -8.53 -14.30
CA ALA A 320 3.02 -8.10 -13.32
C ALA A 320 1.97 -9.18 -13.02
N ASP A 321 1.52 -9.92 -14.01
CA ASP A 321 0.54 -10.99 -13.87
C ASP A 321 1.04 -12.21 -13.04
N ARG A 322 2.36 -12.31 -12.83
CA ARG A 322 2.97 -13.35 -11.99
C ARG A 322 2.89 -13.02 -10.50
N PHE A 323 2.43 -11.81 -10.15
CA PHE A 323 2.28 -11.32 -8.78
C PHE A 323 0.80 -11.01 -8.48
N PRO A 324 0.01 -12.04 -8.18
CA PRO A 324 -1.43 -11.93 -8.03
C PRO A 324 -1.86 -11.05 -6.86
N ASP A 325 -0.99 -10.85 -5.85
CA ASP A 325 -1.28 -10.06 -4.67
C ASP A 325 -0.86 -8.58 -4.82
N GLY A 326 -0.29 -8.22 -5.98
CA GLY A 326 -0.07 -6.82 -6.36
C GLY A 326 1.36 -6.42 -6.63
N GLN A 327 1.55 -5.13 -6.97
CA GLN A 327 2.84 -4.52 -7.23
C GLN A 327 2.96 -3.23 -6.42
N LEU A 328 4.02 -3.13 -5.64
CA LEU A 328 4.40 -1.96 -4.84
C LEU A 328 5.57 -1.24 -5.52
N HIS A 329 5.49 0.07 -5.59
CA HIS A 329 6.56 0.91 -6.12
C HIS A 329 6.78 2.12 -5.22
N VAL A 330 8.02 2.46 -4.98
CA VAL A 330 8.40 3.72 -4.31
C VAL A 330 9.70 4.27 -4.89
N ASN A 331 9.71 5.57 -5.17
CA ASN A 331 10.96 6.31 -5.41
C ASN A 331 11.51 6.78 -4.06
N LEU A 332 12.62 6.20 -3.64
CA LEU A 332 13.28 6.48 -2.36
C LEU A 332 14.09 7.78 -2.34
N ARG A 333 14.23 8.45 -3.50
CA ARG A 333 14.91 9.75 -3.63
C ARG A 333 16.30 9.79 -2.99
N GLY A 334 17.06 8.70 -3.13
CA GLY A 334 18.34 8.53 -2.44
C GLY A 334 19.37 9.64 -2.69
N TYR A 335 19.19 10.41 -3.75
CA TYR A 335 20.12 11.47 -4.20
C TYR A 335 19.41 12.80 -4.41
N ASP A 336 18.26 13.01 -3.76
CA ASP A 336 17.54 14.29 -3.77
C ASP A 336 18.23 15.29 -2.83
N GLU A 337 18.26 16.56 -3.19
CA GLU A 337 18.84 17.63 -2.36
C GLU A 337 18.08 17.82 -1.04
N GLU A 338 16.80 17.53 -1.02
CA GLU A 338 15.95 17.54 0.18
C GLU A 338 16.19 16.33 1.09
N GLY A 339 17.05 15.44 0.67
CA GLY A 339 17.36 14.19 1.35
C GLY A 339 16.48 13.00 0.90
N PRO A 340 16.91 11.80 1.25
CA PRO A 340 16.19 10.58 0.88
C PRO A 340 14.85 10.49 1.61
N LEU A 341 13.86 9.88 0.96
CA LEU A 341 12.57 9.55 1.59
C LEU A 341 12.82 8.64 2.80
N PRO A 342 12.42 9.00 4.02
CA PRO A 342 12.60 8.13 5.19
C PRO A 342 11.98 6.74 4.96
N ALA A 343 12.70 5.67 5.34
CA ALA A 343 12.20 4.31 5.21
C ALA A 343 10.86 4.09 5.96
N ALA A 344 10.65 4.82 7.06
CA ALA A 344 9.41 4.81 7.81
C ALA A 344 8.20 5.28 7.00
N ASP A 345 8.38 6.27 6.12
CA ASP A 345 7.31 6.83 5.29
C ASP A 345 7.03 5.94 4.09
N ALA A 346 8.07 5.37 3.48
CA ALA A 346 7.92 4.36 2.44
C ALA A 346 7.17 3.12 2.96
N LEU A 347 7.52 2.63 4.16
CA LEU A 347 6.82 1.53 4.83
C LEU A 347 5.36 1.86 5.09
N ARG A 348 5.07 3.06 5.57
CA ARG A 348 3.69 3.50 5.79
C ARG A 348 2.88 3.39 4.50
N GLY A 349 3.35 3.98 3.41
CA GLY A 349 2.67 3.93 2.12
C GLY A 349 2.47 2.49 1.60
N PHE A 350 3.42 1.60 1.81
CA PHE A 350 3.28 0.19 1.44
C PHE A 350 2.26 -0.56 2.30
N ILE A 351 2.28 -0.33 3.61
CA ILE A 351 1.34 -0.96 4.55
C ILE A 351 -0.09 -0.49 4.28
N GLU A 352 -0.29 0.80 4.01
CA GLU A 352 -1.58 1.37 3.58
C GLU A 352 -2.06 0.74 2.26
N ALA A 353 -1.17 0.66 1.25
CA ALA A 353 -1.50 0.04 -0.03
C ALA A 353 -1.86 -1.45 0.09
N LEU A 354 -1.33 -2.13 1.11
CA LEU A 354 -1.65 -3.52 1.43
C LEU A 354 -2.96 -3.67 2.23
N GLY A 355 -3.68 -2.55 2.47
CA GLY A 355 -5.00 -2.55 3.07
C GLY A 355 -5.02 -2.41 4.59
N VAL A 356 -3.92 -2.00 5.22
CA VAL A 356 -3.90 -1.72 6.66
C VAL A 356 -4.33 -0.28 6.90
N PRO A 357 -5.39 -0.04 7.66
CA PRO A 357 -5.83 1.31 8.02
C PRO A 357 -4.73 2.09 8.75
N GLN A 358 -4.62 3.36 8.46
CA GLN A 358 -3.57 4.24 8.99
C GLN A 358 -3.51 4.23 10.53
N ALA A 359 -4.65 4.18 11.20
CA ALA A 359 -4.75 4.12 12.66
C ALA A 359 -4.12 2.84 13.28
N ARG A 360 -3.94 1.78 12.50
CA ARG A 360 -3.31 0.52 12.92
C ARG A 360 -1.83 0.42 12.55
N ILE A 361 -1.28 1.41 11.87
CA ILE A 361 0.13 1.41 11.48
C ILE A 361 0.97 1.94 12.65
N PRO A 362 1.90 1.13 13.18
CA PRO A 362 2.70 1.56 14.32
C PRO A 362 3.60 2.76 13.99
N SER A 363 3.94 3.58 14.97
CA SER A 363 4.74 4.79 14.81
C SER A 363 6.24 4.53 14.56
N GLY A 364 6.79 3.42 15.03
CA GLY A 364 8.22 3.09 14.94
C GLY A 364 8.61 2.38 13.64
N THR A 365 9.78 2.70 13.08
CA THR A 365 10.30 2.06 11.86
C THR A 365 10.42 0.54 12.00
N GLU A 366 10.94 0.05 13.11
CA GLU A 366 11.10 -1.39 13.36
C GLU A 366 9.76 -2.11 13.44
N ALA A 367 8.77 -1.52 14.12
CA ALA A 367 7.43 -2.08 14.22
C ALA A 367 6.73 -2.09 12.84
N ARG A 368 6.89 -1.05 12.03
CA ARG A 368 6.41 -1.02 10.63
C ARG A 368 7.11 -2.08 9.78
N THR A 369 8.42 -2.24 9.93
CA THR A 369 9.17 -3.30 9.23
C THR A 369 8.64 -4.68 9.60
N GLY A 370 8.39 -4.93 10.90
CA GLY A 370 7.81 -6.18 11.37
C GLY A 370 6.42 -6.45 10.79
N LEU A 371 5.55 -5.43 10.81
CA LEU A 371 4.20 -5.51 10.23
C LEU A 371 4.26 -5.74 8.71
N PHE A 372 5.07 -5.00 7.97
CA PHE A 372 5.26 -5.15 6.52
C PHE A 372 5.72 -6.57 6.17
N ARG A 373 6.71 -7.11 6.90
CA ARG A 373 7.18 -8.48 6.70
C ARG A 373 6.09 -9.51 6.95
N SER A 374 5.29 -9.32 8.00
CA SER A 374 4.15 -10.20 8.31
C SER A 374 3.09 -10.18 7.21
N LEU A 375 2.79 -9.00 6.66
CA LEU A 375 1.83 -8.84 5.55
C LEU A 375 2.30 -9.51 4.27
N LEU A 376 3.61 -9.54 4.00
CA LEU A 376 4.18 -10.16 2.80
C LEU A 376 4.49 -11.65 2.95
N ALA A 377 4.52 -12.21 4.16
CA ALA A 377 4.93 -13.58 4.43
C ALA A 377 4.10 -14.64 3.67
N SER A 378 2.80 -14.38 3.46
CA SER A 378 1.86 -15.25 2.73
C SER A 378 1.45 -14.71 1.36
N ARG A 379 2.04 -13.60 0.89
CA ARG A 379 1.68 -12.93 -0.35
C ARG A 379 2.79 -13.02 -1.38
N ARG A 380 2.38 -12.98 -2.64
CA ARG A 380 3.28 -12.94 -3.79
C ARG A 380 3.19 -11.57 -4.45
N VAL A 381 4.01 -10.63 -3.95
CA VAL A 381 4.04 -9.22 -4.34
C VAL A 381 5.36 -8.89 -5.01
N LEU A 382 5.32 -8.07 -6.07
CA LEU A 382 6.50 -7.44 -6.64
C LEU A 382 6.75 -6.10 -5.94
N VAL A 383 7.93 -5.91 -5.36
CA VAL A 383 8.33 -4.66 -4.70
C VAL A 383 9.44 -4.00 -5.50
N VAL A 384 9.22 -2.79 -5.97
CA VAL A 384 10.21 -1.99 -6.70
C VAL A 384 10.63 -0.80 -5.82
N LEU A 385 11.88 -0.83 -5.37
CA LEU A 385 12.52 0.22 -4.59
C LEU A 385 13.43 1.03 -5.52
N ASP A 386 12.90 2.11 -6.07
CA ASP A 386 13.63 2.90 -7.04
C ASP A 386 14.48 3.99 -6.36
N ASN A 387 15.67 4.23 -6.90
CA ASN A 387 16.57 5.30 -6.50
C ASN A 387 16.98 5.24 -4.99
N ALA A 388 17.31 4.06 -4.48
CA ALA A 388 17.83 3.90 -3.11
C ALA A 388 19.21 4.53 -2.96
N ARG A 389 19.48 5.19 -1.82
CA ARG A 389 20.76 5.80 -1.53
C ARG A 389 21.83 4.75 -1.25
N ASP A 390 21.56 3.85 -0.33
CA ASP A 390 22.47 2.82 0.15
C ASP A 390 21.71 1.58 0.66
N SER A 391 22.45 0.55 1.05
CA SER A 391 21.87 -0.71 1.56
C SER A 391 21.07 -0.52 2.86
N ALA A 392 21.50 0.40 3.74
CA ALA A 392 20.82 0.66 5.01
C ALA A 392 19.44 1.29 4.77
N HIS A 393 19.32 2.13 3.74
CA HIS A 393 18.08 2.78 3.33
C HIS A 393 17.03 1.78 2.79
N ALA A 394 17.48 0.78 2.01
CA ALA A 394 16.58 -0.22 1.42
C ALA A 394 16.20 -1.35 2.40
N ARG A 395 17.08 -1.69 3.35
CA ARG A 395 16.95 -2.86 4.25
C ARG A 395 15.63 -2.94 5.02
N PRO A 396 15.08 -1.85 5.61
CA PRO A 396 13.80 -1.91 6.31
C PRO A 396 12.61 -2.29 5.41
N LEU A 397 12.73 -2.05 4.10
CA LEU A 397 11.69 -2.26 3.08
C LEU A 397 11.75 -3.67 2.45
N LEU A 398 12.64 -4.54 2.94
CA LEU A 398 12.76 -5.90 2.43
C LEU A 398 11.80 -6.84 3.16
N PRO A 399 11.10 -7.74 2.43
CA PRO A 399 10.31 -8.80 3.04
C PRO A 399 11.20 -9.76 3.82
N GLY A 400 10.64 -10.41 4.85
CA GLY A 400 11.40 -11.39 5.64
C GLY A 400 11.55 -12.72 4.91
N ALA A 401 10.45 -13.34 4.58
CA ALA A 401 10.36 -14.63 3.90
C ALA A 401 9.14 -14.63 2.98
N GLY A 402 9.10 -15.51 1.98
CA GLY A 402 7.93 -15.67 1.11
C GLY A 402 8.28 -15.69 -0.38
N GLU A 403 7.25 -15.68 -1.23
CA GLU A 403 7.38 -15.72 -2.69
C GLU A 403 7.44 -14.32 -3.34
N SER A 404 7.56 -13.28 -2.54
CA SER A 404 7.68 -11.89 -3.02
C SER A 404 9.06 -11.64 -3.61
N VAL A 405 9.13 -10.79 -4.63
CA VAL A 405 10.37 -10.41 -5.33
C VAL A 405 10.63 -8.92 -5.11
N VAL A 406 11.87 -8.58 -4.82
CA VAL A 406 12.29 -7.18 -4.64
C VAL A 406 13.33 -6.81 -5.70
N VAL A 407 13.10 -5.68 -6.35
CA VAL A 407 14.10 -5.07 -7.22
C VAL A 407 14.45 -3.69 -6.67
N VAL A 408 15.72 -3.48 -6.39
CA VAL A 408 16.25 -2.22 -5.86
C VAL A 408 17.08 -1.55 -6.95
N THR A 409 16.81 -0.29 -7.28
CA THR A 409 17.71 0.48 -8.15
C THR A 409 18.54 1.48 -7.33
N SER A 410 19.79 1.67 -7.69
CA SER A 410 20.69 2.63 -7.03
C SER A 410 21.76 3.14 -7.99
N ARG A 411 22.37 4.28 -7.65
CA ARG A 411 23.62 4.73 -8.29
C ARG A 411 24.85 4.00 -7.73
N GLU A 412 24.77 3.54 -6.48
CA GLU A 412 25.82 2.80 -5.81
C GLU A 412 25.65 1.27 -5.95
N ARG A 413 26.77 0.57 -5.87
CA ARG A 413 26.79 -0.89 -5.77
C ARG A 413 26.31 -1.29 -4.38
N MET A 414 25.15 -1.86 -4.25
CA MET A 414 24.49 -2.26 -3.00
C MET A 414 25.23 -3.42 -2.30
N HIS A 415 26.53 -3.27 -1.99
CA HIS A 415 27.36 -4.33 -1.42
C HIS A 415 26.77 -4.92 -0.12
N GLY A 416 26.19 -4.08 0.73
CA GLY A 416 25.55 -4.55 1.95
C GLY A 416 24.40 -5.51 1.70
N LEU A 417 23.53 -5.25 0.70
CA LEU A 417 22.43 -6.15 0.33
C LEU A 417 22.95 -7.45 -0.29
N VAL A 418 24.04 -7.38 -1.05
CA VAL A 418 24.65 -8.56 -1.67
C VAL A 418 25.26 -9.48 -0.61
N THR A 419 26.00 -8.90 0.35
CA THR A 419 26.74 -9.69 1.35
C THR A 419 25.88 -10.19 2.50
N THR A 420 24.89 -9.42 2.92
CA THR A 420 24.08 -9.75 4.11
C THR A 420 22.73 -10.40 3.74
N GLU A 421 22.04 -9.85 2.73
CA GLU A 421 20.71 -10.30 2.33
C GLU A 421 20.73 -11.22 1.10
N GLY A 422 21.89 -11.50 0.52
CA GLY A 422 22.05 -12.39 -0.62
C GLY A 422 21.45 -11.81 -1.93
N ALA A 423 21.37 -10.49 -2.04
CA ALA A 423 20.84 -9.84 -3.24
C ALA A 423 21.74 -10.14 -4.46
N ARG A 424 21.11 -10.36 -5.62
CA ARG A 424 21.83 -10.53 -6.88
C ARG A 424 22.23 -9.19 -7.45
N PRO A 425 23.52 -8.94 -7.65
CA PRO A 425 23.96 -7.69 -8.26
C PRO A 425 23.73 -7.73 -9.78
N LEU A 426 23.13 -6.68 -10.32
CA LEU A 426 23.03 -6.43 -11.75
C LEU A 426 23.58 -5.02 -12.03
N THR A 427 24.72 -4.93 -12.68
CA THR A 427 25.29 -3.64 -13.04
C THR A 427 24.92 -3.29 -14.48
N LEU A 428 24.34 -2.09 -14.66
CA LEU A 428 24.01 -1.55 -15.97
C LEU A 428 25.13 -0.61 -16.43
N ASP A 429 25.74 -0.94 -17.55
CA ASP A 429 26.62 -0.05 -18.31
C ASP A 429 25.84 0.76 -19.31
N VAL A 430 26.50 1.71 -20.00
CA VAL A 430 25.92 2.44 -21.14
C VAL A 430 25.43 1.46 -22.22
N LEU A 431 24.55 1.92 -23.12
CA LEU A 431 24.08 1.09 -24.23
C LEU A 431 25.23 0.67 -25.14
N THR A 432 25.12 -0.50 -25.74
CA THR A 432 25.98 -0.84 -26.87
C THR A 432 25.73 0.12 -28.05
N GLU A 433 26.65 0.18 -28.97
CA GLU A 433 26.47 1.01 -30.17
C GLU A 433 25.23 0.59 -30.99
N GLN A 434 24.99 -0.72 -31.06
CA GLN A 434 23.82 -1.27 -31.74
C GLN A 434 22.50 -0.89 -31.03
N GLU A 435 22.42 -1.00 -29.70
CA GLU A 435 21.26 -0.60 -28.90
C GLU A 435 21.02 0.91 -29.00
N SER A 436 22.10 1.72 -28.96
CA SER A 436 22.03 3.17 -29.11
C SER A 436 21.46 3.60 -30.46
N THR A 437 21.94 2.97 -31.53
CA THR A 437 21.45 3.17 -32.89
C THR A 437 19.98 2.71 -32.98
N GLY A 438 19.64 1.57 -32.40
CA GLY A 438 18.28 1.04 -32.35
C GLY A 438 17.30 2.00 -31.65
N LEU A 439 17.74 2.67 -30.56
CA LEU A 439 16.95 3.69 -29.88
C LEU A 439 16.70 4.91 -30.79
N LEU A 440 17.73 5.37 -31.50
CA LEU A 440 17.59 6.47 -32.45
C LEU A 440 16.68 6.10 -33.62
N VAL A 441 16.83 4.88 -34.20
CA VAL A 441 15.97 4.38 -35.28
C VAL A 441 14.51 4.34 -34.84
N ARG A 442 14.22 3.87 -33.65
CA ARG A 442 12.85 3.81 -33.15
C ARG A 442 12.20 5.18 -32.98
N ARG A 443 12.99 6.21 -32.66
CA ARG A 443 12.49 7.58 -32.46
C ARG A 443 12.48 8.45 -33.72
N LEU A 444 13.43 8.23 -34.62
CA LEU A 444 13.66 9.09 -35.78
C LEU A 444 13.41 8.39 -37.14
N GLY A 445 13.13 7.09 -37.09
CA GLY A 445 12.77 6.33 -38.31
C GLY A 445 13.90 6.25 -39.33
N GLY A 446 13.52 6.36 -40.58
CA GLY A 446 14.43 6.23 -41.74
C GLY A 446 15.54 7.28 -41.84
N ARG A 447 15.48 8.37 -41.06
CA ARG A 447 16.53 9.42 -41.08
C ARG A 447 17.91 8.89 -40.67
N ILE A 448 17.92 7.94 -39.72
CA ILE A 448 19.16 7.33 -39.25
C ILE A 448 19.81 6.48 -40.33
N ALA A 449 19.01 5.76 -41.13
CA ALA A 449 19.51 4.99 -42.26
C ALA A 449 20.01 5.88 -43.42
N ALA A 450 19.45 7.08 -43.56
CA ALA A 450 19.88 8.03 -44.57
C ALA A 450 21.22 8.71 -44.25
N GLU A 451 21.56 8.90 -42.97
CA GLU A 451 22.78 9.59 -42.53
C GLU A 451 23.52 8.76 -41.46
N PRO A 452 24.00 7.53 -41.74
CA PRO A 452 24.55 6.62 -40.75
C PRO A 452 25.83 7.14 -40.07
N ALA A 453 26.68 7.89 -40.76
CA ALA A 453 27.88 8.47 -40.21
C ALA A 453 27.57 9.54 -39.15
N ALA A 454 26.62 10.45 -39.47
CA ALA A 454 26.17 11.45 -38.51
C ALA A 454 25.46 10.83 -37.29
N ALA A 455 24.69 9.75 -37.49
CA ALA A 455 24.09 8.99 -36.41
C ALA A 455 25.15 8.36 -35.51
N ALA A 456 26.22 7.77 -36.05
CA ALA A 456 27.33 7.22 -35.28
C ALA A 456 28.08 8.30 -34.47
N GLU A 457 28.28 9.48 -35.04
CA GLU A 457 28.87 10.65 -34.35
C GLU A 457 27.95 11.07 -33.15
N ILE A 458 26.63 11.14 -33.34
CA ILE A 458 25.66 11.44 -32.27
C ILE A 458 25.74 10.41 -31.16
N VAL A 459 25.77 9.10 -31.49
CA VAL A 459 25.91 8.00 -30.53
C VAL A 459 27.20 8.12 -29.73
N ALA A 460 28.34 8.42 -30.41
CA ALA A 460 29.61 8.63 -29.75
C ALA A 460 29.59 9.87 -28.84
N ALA A 461 29.08 10.99 -29.33
CA ALA A 461 29.03 12.27 -28.61
C ALA A 461 28.09 12.24 -27.38
N THR A 462 27.07 11.38 -27.35
CA THR A 462 26.15 11.18 -26.22
C THR A 462 26.66 10.18 -25.19
N GLY A 463 27.86 9.61 -25.38
CA GLY A 463 28.42 8.57 -24.50
C GLY A 463 27.55 7.32 -24.42
N ARG A 464 26.66 7.11 -25.38
CA ARG A 464 25.71 5.98 -25.41
C ARG A 464 24.75 5.94 -24.22
N LEU A 465 24.52 7.08 -23.57
CA LEU A 465 23.58 7.21 -22.46
C LEU A 465 22.14 7.30 -23.00
N PRO A 466 21.20 6.42 -22.56
CA PRO A 466 19.81 6.44 -23.03
C PRO A 466 19.12 7.80 -22.85
N LEU A 467 19.33 8.48 -21.72
CA LEU A 467 18.75 9.79 -21.48
C LEU A 467 19.27 10.84 -22.46
N ALA A 468 20.59 10.85 -22.70
CA ALA A 468 21.18 11.77 -23.64
C ALA A 468 20.71 11.54 -25.08
N LEU A 469 20.70 10.28 -25.51
CA LEU A 469 20.18 9.89 -26.82
C LEU A 469 18.70 10.28 -26.97
N ALA A 470 17.89 10.15 -25.92
CA ALA A 470 16.49 10.52 -25.95
C ALA A 470 16.28 12.02 -26.14
N VAL A 471 17.07 12.82 -25.45
CA VAL A 471 17.04 14.29 -25.57
C VAL A 471 17.49 14.75 -26.95
N VAL A 472 18.58 14.18 -27.46
CA VAL A 472 19.06 14.50 -28.83
C VAL A 472 18.05 14.07 -29.86
N ALA A 473 17.47 12.89 -29.75
CA ALA A 473 16.45 12.40 -30.68
C ALA A 473 15.21 13.29 -30.70
N ALA A 474 14.77 13.82 -29.54
CA ALA A 474 13.66 14.76 -29.46
C ALA A 474 13.96 16.05 -30.26
N ARG A 475 15.15 16.64 -30.04
CA ARG A 475 15.55 17.85 -30.75
C ARG A 475 15.67 17.64 -32.27
N VAL A 476 16.19 16.48 -32.69
CA VAL A 476 16.25 16.10 -34.10
C VAL A 476 14.86 15.91 -34.69
N ALA A 477 13.91 15.37 -33.94
CA ALA A 477 12.51 15.19 -34.36
C ALA A 477 11.80 16.54 -34.58
N ASP A 478 12.10 17.55 -33.78
CA ASP A 478 11.53 18.90 -33.89
C ASP A 478 11.98 19.65 -35.18
N HIS A 479 13.08 19.22 -35.80
CA HIS A 479 13.64 19.84 -37.00
C HIS A 479 13.76 18.81 -38.12
N PRO A 480 12.64 18.38 -38.72
CA PRO A 480 12.63 17.29 -39.70
C PRO A 480 13.39 17.61 -40.98
N SER A 481 13.57 18.90 -41.32
CA SER A 481 14.26 19.36 -42.50
C SER A 481 15.79 19.49 -42.34
N PHE A 482 16.32 19.41 -41.10
CA PHE A 482 17.75 19.59 -40.87
C PHE A 482 18.48 18.26 -41.02
N SER A 483 19.68 18.25 -41.63
CA SER A 483 20.54 17.07 -41.69
C SER A 483 21.02 16.69 -40.27
N LEU A 484 21.14 15.39 -39.99
CA LEU A 484 21.73 14.88 -38.73
C LEU A 484 23.15 15.40 -38.52
N GLN A 485 23.87 15.72 -39.60
CA GLN A 485 25.23 16.26 -39.55
C GLN A 485 25.28 17.62 -38.82
N VAL A 486 24.21 18.43 -38.87
CA VAL A 486 24.14 19.72 -38.15
C VAL A 486 24.17 19.44 -36.64
N PHE A 487 23.37 18.52 -36.16
CA PHE A 487 23.30 18.15 -34.75
C PHE A 487 24.59 17.44 -34.26
N ALA A 488 25.17 16.58 -35.11
CA ALA A 488 26.46 15.96 -34.85
C ALA A 488 27.58 17.01 -34.69
N ALA A 489 27.61 18.02 -35.57
CA ALA A 489 28.56 19.10 -35.47
C ALA A 489 28.42 19.96 -34.21
N GLU A 490 27.18 20.21 -33.78
CA GLU A 490 26.89 20.93 -32.55
C GLU A 490 27.35 20.15 -31.30
N LEU A 491 27.31 18.80 -31.36
CA LEU A 491 27.72 17.90 -30.26
C LEU A 491 29.24 17.67 -30.18
N ARG A 492 30.02 17.92 -31.24
CA ARG A 492 31.46 17.65 -31.25
C ARG A 492 32.25 18.34 -30.11
N PRO A 493 32.00 19.62 -29.77
CA PRO A 493 32.66 20.27 -28.65
C PRO A 493 32.39 19.58 -27.30
N ALA A 494 31.18 19.00 -27.14
CA ALA A 494 30.80 18.26 -25.94
C ALA A 494 31.42 16.86 -25.88
N GLY A 495 31.57 16.20 -27.05
CA GLY A 495 32.08 14.81 -27.12
C GLY A 495 33.57 14.67 -26.82
N ALA A 496 34.41 15.66 -27.10
CA ALA A 496 35.82 15.62 -26.79
C ALA A 496 36.12 15.60 -25.26
N LEU A 497 35.16 16.02 -24.46
CA LEU A 497 35.26 16.05 -23.00
C LEU A 497 34.60 14.84 -22.31
N LEU A 498 33.80 14.02 -23.04
CA LEU A 498 33.18 12.79 -22.54
C LEU A 498 34.19 11.65 -22.27
N ASN A 499 35.40 11.77 -22.84
CA ASN A 499 36.45 10.79 -22.65
C ASN A 499 37.28 10.95 -21.35
N ALA A 500 36.94 11.94 -20.51
CA ALA A 500 37.62 12.21 -19.23
C ALA A 500 36.67 12.05 -18.06
N LEU A 501 36.19 10.83 -17.86
CA LEU A 501 35.07 10.50 -16.96
C LEU A 501 35.43 10.39 -15.49
N GLU A 502 34.85 11.22 -14.68
CA GLU A 502 34.30 10.91 -13.34
C GLU A 502 33.29 12.02 -12.98
N ASP A 503 32.02 11.67 -12.68
CA ASP A 503 30.89 12.48 -12.13
C ASP A 503 30.45 13.82 -12.83
N GLY A 504 31.15 14.37 -13.78
CA GLY A 504 30.83 15.67 -14.43
C GLY A 504 29.94 15.62 -15.69
N ASP A 505 29.67 14.46 -16.26
CA ASP A 505 29.25 14.35 -17.66
C ASP A 505 27.74 14.41 -17.93
N ALA A 506 26.91 13.93 -17.03
CA ALA A 506 25.47 14.11 -17.13
C ALA A 506 25.08 15.59 -17.15
N ARG A 507 25.82 16.42 -16.41
CA ARG A 507 25.66 17.89 -16.36
C ARG A 507 25.86 18.56 -17.71
N ARG A 508 26.82 18.11 -18.53
CA ARG A 508 27.13 18.69 -19.83
C ARG A 508 26.10 18.36 -20.90
N ILE A 509 25.60 17.13 -20.89
CA ILE A 509 24.54 16.72 -21.82
C ILE A 509 23.24 17.46 -21.49
N LEU A 510 22.95 17.63 -20.19
CA LEU A 510 21.80 18.39 -19.74
C LEU A 510 21.96 19.90 -20.02
N SER A 511 23.21 20.44 -19.92
CA SER A 511 23.47 21.84 -20.28
C SER A 511 23.21 22.13 -21.75
N TRP A 512 23.51 21.19 -22.63
CA TRP A 512 23.21 21.34 -24.07
C TRP A 512 21.71 21.43 -24.37
N SER A 513 20.89 20.67 -23.64
CA SER A 513 19.42 20.79 -23.76
C SER A 513 18.91 22.13 -23.22
N ALA A 514 19.52 22.63 -22.16
CA ALA A 514 19.19 23.94 -21.60
C ALA A 514 19.62 25.09 -22.53
N LEU A 515 20.70 24.94 -23.29
CA LEU A 515 21.16 25.91 -24.31
C LEU A 515 20.21 26.00 -25.52
N ALA A 516 19.37 24.99 -25.73
CA ALA A 516 18.37 25.00 -26.82
C ALA A 516 17.06 25.74 -26.46
N LEU A 517 16.90 26.11 -25.20
CA LEU A 517 15.72 26.81 -24.70
C LEU A 517 15.78 28.30 -25.06
N THR A 518 14.58 28.86 -25.27
CA THR A 518 14.44 30.33 -25.25
C THR A 518 14.83 30.86 -23.87
N ASP A 519 15.29 32.12 -23.79
CA ASP A 519 15.71 32.72 -22.51
C ASP A 519 14.63 32.62 -21.43
N GLY A 520 13.36 32.77 -21.84
CA GLY A 520 12.21 32.62 -20.93
C GLY A 520 12.03 31.18 -20.42
N ALA A 521 12.14 30.19 -21.31
CA ALA A 521 12.03 28.78 -20.94
C ALA A 521 13.24 28.31 -20.10
N ALA A 522 14.44 28.77 -20.45
CA ALA A 522 15.65 28.49 -19.67
C ALA A 522 15.56 29.05 -18.24
N ARG A 523 15.07 30.28 -18.08
CA ARG A 523 14.84 30.88 -16.78
C ARG A 523 13.76 30.11 -16.00
N LEU A 524 12.63 29.77 -16.65
CA LEU A 524 11.59 28.98 -16.02
C LEU A 524 12.13 27.63 -15.57
N PHE A 525 12.89 26.92 -16.42
CA PHE A 525 13.51 25.63 -16.08
C PHE A 525 14.35 25.72 -14.80
N ARG A 526 15.19 26.77 -14.68
CA ARG A 526 15.98 26.99 -13.46
C ARG A 526 15.09 27.22 -12.25
N LEU A 527 14.07 28.09 -12.35
CA LEU A 527 13.17 28.41 -11.24
C LEU A 527 12.35 27.21 -10.79
N LEU A 528 11.96 26.31 -11.72
CA LEU A 528 11.28 25.07 -11.38
C LEU A 528 12.12 24.14 -10.48
N GLY A 529 13.44 24.29 -10.46
CA GLY A 529 14.33 23.63 -9.50
C GLY A 529 14.07 24.02 -8.04
N LEU A 530 13.35 25.12 -7.78
CA LEU A 530 12.93 25.55 -6.45
C LEU A 530 11.62 24.92 -5.98
N HIS A 531 10.88 24.22 -6.86
CA HIS A 531 9.60 23.64 -6.53
C HIS A 531 9.75 22.37 -5.66
N PRO A 532 9.11 22.26 -4.49
CA PRO A 532 9.35 21.17 -3.54
C PRO A 532 8.69 19.84 -3.92
N GLY A 533 7.70 19.87 -4.79
CA GLY A 533 6.84 18.71 -5.07
C GLY A 533 7.39 17.69 -6.04
N PRO A 534 6.80 16.49 -6.07
CA PRO A 534 7.11 15.49 -7.08
C PRO A 534 6.65 15.94 -8.47
N ASP A 535 5.55 16.66 -8.52
CA ASP A 535 4.97 17.27 -9.71
C ASP A 535 4.58 18.74 -9.43
N LEU A 536 4.27 19.46 -10.47
CA LEU A 536 3.92 20.89 -10.41
C LEU A 536 2.75 21.21 -11.33
N THR A 537 2.02 22.24 -10.97
CA THR A 537 0.91 22.77 -11.76
C THR A 537 1.31 24.02 -12.55
N LEU A 538 0.51 24.39 -13.54
CA LEU A 538 0.74 25.59 -14.33
C LEU A 538 0.72 26.85 -13.45
N ASP A 539 -0.20 26.96 -12.50
CA ASP A 539 -0.34 28.09 -11.61
C ASP A 539 0.84 28.20 -10.62
N ALA A 540 1.35 27.09 -10.09
CA ALA A 540 2.58 27.07 -9.30
C ALA A 540 3.81 27.50 -10.11
N ALA A 541 3.91 27.05 -11.37
CA ALA A 541 4.96 27.50 -12.29
C ALA A 541 4.85 29.00 -12.60
N ALA A 542 3.63 29.52 -12.74
CA ALA A 542 3.35 30.93 -12.97
C ALA A 542 3.77 31.79 -11.75
N ALA A 543 3.48 31.31 -10.55
CA ALA A 543 3.90 31.94 -9.31
C ALA A 543 5.43 32.02 -9.21
N LEU A 544 6.13 30.89 -9.43
CA LEU A 544 7.60 30.87 -9.46
C LEU A 544 8.19 31.85 -10.48
N ALA A 545 7.63 31.86 -11.69
CA ALA A 545 8.09 32.75 -12.78
C ALA A 545 7.80 34.23 -12.51
N GLY A 546 6.83 34.54 -11.65
CA GLY A 546 6.31 35.91 -11.45
C GLY A 546 5.62 36.43 -12.72
N ALA A 547 4.95 35.55 -13.46
CA ALA A 547 4.31 35.86 -14.73
C ALA A 547 2.93 35.22 -14.83
N PRO A 548 1.98 35.82 -15.61
CA PRO A 548 0.64 35.26 -15.72
C PRO A 548 0.65 33.93 -16.49
N GLU A 549 -0.27 33.02 -16.17
CA GLU A 549 -0.37 31.68 -16.78
C GLU A 549 -0.32 31.67 -18.32
N PRO A 550 -1.00 32.61 -19.04
CA PRO A 550 -0.92 32.62 -20.50
C PRO A 550 0.51 32.83 -21.05
N ALA A 551 1.39 33.50 -20.30
CA ALA A 551 2.79 33.68 -20.66
C ALA A 551 3.66 32.48 -20.32
N VAL A 552 3.31 31.73 -19.26
CA VAL A 552 4.08 30.57 -18.79
C VAL A 552 3.71 29.27 -19.53
N ARG A 553 2.48 29.13 -19.96
CA ARG A 553 1.99 27.96 -20.70
C ARG A 553 2.81 27.62 -21.97
N PRO A 554 3.19 28.57 -22.82
CA PRO A 554 4.08 28.29 -23.96
C PRO A 554 5.46 27.78 -23.52
N LEU A 555 6.00 28.33 -22.44
CA LEU A 555 7.31 27.93 -21.90
C LEU A 555 7.29 26.49 -21.36
N LEU A 556 6.23 26.09 -20.64
CA LEU A 556 6.05 24.71 -20.18
C LEU A 556 5.90 23.74 -21.37
N ARG A 557 5.19 24.13 -22.43
CA ARG A 557 5.11 23.35 -23.66
C ARG A 557 6.48 23.18 -24.33
N GLU A 558 7.31 24.21 -24.33
CA GLU A 558 8.68 24.13 -24.83
C GLU A 558 9.51 23.14 -24.00
N LEU A 559 9.44 23.22 -22.66
CA LEU A 559 10.12 22.28 -21.76
C LEU A 559 9.63 20.84 -21.94
N THR A 560 8.33 20.65 -22.12
CA THR A 560 7.72 19.32 -22.35
C THR A 560 8.14 18.75 -23.71
N ARG A 561 8.16 19.58 -24.75
CA ARG A 561 8.61 19.20 -26.10
C ARG A 561 10.06 18.70 -26.10
N LEU A 562 10.93 19.36 -25.34
CA LEU A 562 12.33 18.96 -25.18
C LEU A 562 12.56 17.86 -24.12
N HIS A 563 11.51 17.23 -23.62
CA HIS A 563 11.55 16.18 -22.60
C HIS A 563 12.27 16.58 -21.29
N LEU A 564 12.34 17.86 -21.00
CA LEU A 564 12.82 18.37 -19.73
C LEU A 564 11.75 18.29 -18.63
N LEU A 565 10.48 18.28 -19.03
CA LEU A 565 9.30 17.98 -18.22
C LEU A 565 8.45 16.92 -18.92
N THR A 566 7.63 16.20 -18.14
CA THR A 566 6.62 15.28 -18.67
C THR A 566 5.25 15.68 -18.15
N GLU A 567 4.32 16.02 -19.04
CA GLU A 567 2.91 16.21 -18.66
C GLU A 567 2.27 14.84 -18.49
N HIS A 568 1.96 14.45 -17.24
CA HIS A 568 1.40 13.13 -16.93
C HIS A 568 -0.13 13.15 -16.80
N SER A 569 -0.68 14.33 -16.54
CA SER A 569 -2.11 14.62 -16.60
C SER A 569 -2.31 16.08 -17.01
N PRO A 570 -3.46 16.47 -17.57
CA PRO A 570 -3.66 17.82 -18.09
C PRO A 570 -3.31 18.91 -17.08
N GLY A 571 -2.32 19.73 -17.37
CA GLY A 571 -1.84 20.84 -16.54
C GLY A 571 -0.96 20.44 -15.35
N ARG A 572 -0.57 19.16 -15.21
CA ARG A 572 0.37 18.67 -14.18
C ARG A 572 1.61 18.08 -14.82
N TYR A 573 2.76 18.51 -14.35
CA TYR A 573 4.06 18.23 -14.95
C TYR A 573 4.97 17.53 -13.95
N LEU A 574 5.57 16.42 -14.39
CA LEU A 574 6.62 15.70 -13.66
C LEU A 574 7.99 16.21 -14.06
N PHE A 575 8.84 16.35 -13.07
CA PHE A 575 10.24 16.70 -13.26
C PHE A 575 11.10 15.49 -12.94
N HIS A 576 11.84 14.97 -13.92
CA HIS A 576 12.75 13.85 -13.67
C HIS A 576 13.82 14.25 -12.65
N ASP A 577 14.10 13.39 -11.65
CA ASP A 577 14.97 13.71 -10.50
C ASP A 577 16.33 14.27 -10.91
N LEU A 578 16.95 13.71 -11.97
CA LEU A 578 18.23 14.22 -12.48
C LEU A 578 18.11 15.63 -13.05
N LEU A 579 17.03 15.90 -13.78
CA LEU A 579 16.76 17.22 -14.37
C LEU A 579 16.39 18.23 -13.29
N ARG A 580 15.69 17.80 -12.25
CA ARG A 580 15.39 18.65 -11.09
C ARG A 580 16.66 19.04 -10.34
N ALA A 581 17.52 18.08 -10.01
CA ALA A 581 18.80 18.33 -9.36
C ALA A 581 19.69 19.28 -10.21
N TYR A 582 19.68 19.11 -11.54
CA TYR A 582 20.39 20.00 -12.44
C TYR A 582 19.78 21.42 -12.46
N ALA A 583 18.45 21.55 -12.50
CA ALA A 583 17.77 22.83 -12.43
C ALA A 583 18.01 23.55 -11.09
N ALA A 584 17.99 22.79 -9.98
CA ALA A 584 18.30 23.29 -8.63
C ALA A 584 19.74 23.81 -8.52
N ASP A 585 20.70 23.12 -9.15
CA ASP A 585 22.09 23.60 -9.21
C ASP A 585 22.22 24.87 -10.10
N LEU A 586 21.55 24.87 -11.24
CA LEU A 586 21.55 26.04 -12.14
C LEU A 586 20.92 27.26 -11.47
N VAL A 587 19.83 27.12 -10.73
CA VAL A 587 19.20 28.26 -10.05
C VAL A 587 20.10 28.83 -8.97
N ARG A 588 20.87 27.99 -8.26
CA ARG A 588 21.85 28.42 -7.25
C ARG A 588 23.01 29.21 -7.85
N THR A 589 23.48 28.75 -9.03
CA THR A 589 24.68 29.33 -9.68
C THR A 589 24.37 30.51 -10.59
N SER A 590 23.17 30.55 -11.21
CA SER A 590 22.82 31.53 -12.26
C SER A 590 21.85 32.61 -11.82
N GLU A 591 21.03 32.35 -10.77
CA GLU A 591 20.07 33.33 -10.28
C GLU A 591 20.59 34.00 -8.99
N PRO A 592 20.52 35.33 -8.88
CA PRO A 592 20.90 36.06 -7.66
C PRO A 592 20.12 35.56 -6.43
N PRO A 593 20.72 35.57 -5.23
CA PRO A 593 20.02 35.14 -4.01
C PRO A 593 18.67 35.83 -3.78
N ALA A 594 18.62 37.16 -4.04
CA ALA A 594 17.38 37.94 -3.93
C ALA A 594 16.31 37.44 -4.91
N ALA A 595 16.65 37.20 -6.19
CA ALA A 595 15.70 36.70 -7.18
C ALA A 595 15.18 35.30 -6.83
N ARG A 596 16.00 34.44 -6.20
CA ARG A 596 15.56 33.14 -5.68
C ARG A 596 14.62 33.31 -4.50
N GLY A 597 14.94 34.20 -3.57
CA GLY A 597 14.06 34.53 -2.44
C GLY A 597 12.71 35.03 -2.91
N ASP A 598 12.69 35.97 -3.85
CA ASP A 598 11.45 36.50 -4.42
C ASP A 598 10.62 35.41 -5.13
N ALA A 599 11.26 34.47 -5.81
CA ALA A 599 10.57 33.37 -6.49
C ALA A 599 9.95 32.39 -5.47
N LEU A 600 10.69 32.04 -4.42
CA LEU A 600 10.20 31.22 -3.32
C LEU A 600 9.06 31.90 -2.57
N GLU A 601 9.19 33.18 -2.27
CA GLU A 601 8.13 33.96 -1.59
C GLU A 601 6.84 33.95 -2.40
N ARG A 602 6.91 34.16 -3.74
CA ARG A 602 5.73 34.08 -4.61
C ARG A 602 5.10 32.69 -4.62
N LEU A 603 5.92 31.62 -4.57
CA LEU A 603 5.44 30.24 -4.51
C LEU A 603 4.72 29.97 -3.18
N TYR A 604 5.33 30.38 -2.06
CA TYR A 604 4.74 30.20 -0.73
C TYR A 604 3.47 31.03 -0.58
N ASP A 605 3.46 32.26 -1.08
CA ASP A 605 2.28 33.12 -1.13
C ASP A 605 1.13 32.49 -1.92
N HIS A 606 1.44 31.89 -3.08
CA HIS A 606 0.47 31.18 -3.91
C HIS A 606 -0.17 30.03 -3.12
N PHE A 607 0.64 29.14 -2.53
CA PHE A 607 0.12 28.00 -1.77
C PHE A 607 -0.60 28.43 -0.50
N LEU A 608 -0.07 29.38 0.26
CA LEU A 608 -0.69 29.86 1.47
C LEU A 608 -2.09 30.43 1.22
N HIS A 609 -2.21 31.36 0.29
CA HIS A 609 -3.49 32.03 0.05
C HIS A 609 -4.54 31.09 -0.53
N ARG A 610 -4.13 30.11 -1.35
CA ARG A 610 -5.03 29.11 -1.88
C ARG A 610 -5.45 28.11 -0.79
N ALA A 611 -4.50 27.62 0.02
CA ALA A 611 -4.79 26.74 1.14
C ALA A 611 -5.65 27.43 2.20
N HIS A 612 -5.40 28.71 2.48
CA HIS A 612 -6.21 29.50 3.41
C HIS A 612 -7.65 29.65 2.90
N ALA A 613 -7.84 30.02 1.63
CA ALA A 613 -9.18 30.12 1.04
C ALA A 613 -9.91 28.77 1.07
N ALA A 614 -9.20 27.67 0.74
CA ALA A 614 -9.74 26.33 0.81
C ALA A 614 -10.11 25.92 2.25
N ALA A 615 -9.25 26.22 3.22
CA ALA A 615 -9.51 25.91 4.64
C ALA A 615 -10.76 26.63 5.16
N VAL A 616 -10.96 27.90 4.82
CA VAL A 616 -12.15 28.67 5.20
C VAL A 616 -13.43 28.10 4.57
N LEU A 617 -13.36 27.57 3.34
CA LEU A 617 -14.50 26.91 2.69
C LEU A 617 -14.84 25.56 3.32
N VAL A 618 -13.82 24.79 3.70
CA VAL A 618 -14.00 23.46 4.33
C VAL A 618 -14.44 23.60 5.79
N GLN A 619 -13.89 24.59 6.52
CA GLN A 619 -14.13 24.81 7.95
C GLN A 619 -14.49 26.27 8.23
N PRO A 620 -15.64 26.78 7.77
CA PRO A 620 -16.02 28.19 7.89
C PRO A 620 -16.20 28.67 9.34
N GLN A 621 -16.41 27.73 10.28
CA GLN A 621 -16.56 28.03 11.71
C GLN A 621 -15.23 28.15 12.46
N TRP A 622 -14.10 27.81 11.83
CA TRP A 622 -12.82 27.94 12.48
C TRP A 622 -12.37 29.40 12.47
N PRO A 623 -11.86 29.92 13.59
CA PRO A 623 -11.26 31.23 13.58
C PRO A 623 -10.12 31.26 12.56
N ALA A 624 -10.32 32.04 11.53
CA ALA A 624 -9.33 32.17 10.47
C ALA A 624 -8.10 32.93 11.01
N VAL A 625 -6.93 32.40 10.73
CA VAL A 625 -5.68 33.14 10.91
C VAL A 625 -5.64 34.22 9.83
N THR A 626 -5.26 35.44 10.19
CA THR A 626 -4.99 36.47 9.19
C THR A 626 -3.70 36.13 8.46
N PRO A 627 -3.75 35.75 7.16
CA PRO A 627 -2.55 35.41 6.43
C PRO A 627 -1.66 36.63 6.19
N VAL A 628 -0.37 36.39 5.98
CA VAL A 628 0.52 37.44 5.47
C VAL A 628 -0.11 38.13 4.26
N PRO A 629 0.11 39.44 4.04
CA PRO A 629 -0.50 40.14 2.92
C PRO A 629 -0.14 39.50 1.58
N ARG A 630 -1.16 39.31 0.73
CA ARG A 630 -0.99 38.68 -0.58
C ARG A 630 -0.11 39.53 -1.50
N LEU A 631 0.81 38.85 -2.20
CA LEU A 631 1.63 39.53 -3.20
C LEU A 631 0.82 39.88 -4.47
N PRO A 632 1.03 41.04 -5.08
CA PRO A 632 0.24 41.52 -6.23
C PRO A 632 0.31 40.60 -7.47
N ALA A 633 1.37 39.80 -7.59
CA ALA A 633 1.61 38.92 -8.72
C ALA A 633 0.75 37.65 -8.73
N ASN A 634 0.11 37.29 -7.62
CA ASN A 634 -0.61 36.02 -7.47
C ASN A 634 -2.13 36.19 -7.60
N SER A 635 -2.66 36.25 -8.83
CA SER A 635 -4.09 36.36 -9.14
C SER A 635 -4.72 35.05 -9.65
N GLY A 636 -4.39 33.90 -9.05
CA GLY A 636 -4.89 32.58 -9.46
C GLY A 636 -6.38 32.36 -9.21
N GLU A 637 -7.01 31.43 -9.93
CA GLU A 637 -8.41 31.00 -9.71
C GLU A 637 -8.64 30.57 -8.26
N HIS A 638 -9.70 31.10 -7.68
CA HIS A 638 -10.09 30.78 -6.31
C HIS A 638 -10.87 29.47 -6.31
N VAL A 639 -10.62 28.66 -5.28
CA VAL A 639 -11.46 27.51 -4.94
C VAL A 639 -12.89 28.02 -4.69
N ARG A 640 -13.90 27.38 -5.30
CA ARG A 640 -15.27 27.95 -5.34
C ARG A 640 -16.17 27.41 -4.24
N ASP A 641 -15.95 26.18 -3.82
CA ASP A 641 -16.76 25.45 -2.84
C ASP A 641 -15.92 24.45 -2.06
N ALA A 642 -16.50 23.83 -1.05
CA ALA A 642 -15.81 22.88 -0.17
C ALA A 642 -15.35 21.61 -0.91
N ASP A 643 -16.10 21.11 -1.90
CA ASP A 643 -15.75 19.90 -2.65
C ASP A 643 -14.50 20.12 -3.51
N THR A 644 -14.46 21.24 -4.23
CA THR A 644 -13.26 21.62 -5.01
C THR A 644 -12.07 21.95 -4.11
N ALA A 645 -12.31 22.47 -2.90
CA ALA A 645 -11.27 22.69 -1.89
C ALA A 645 -10.65 21.37 -1.41
N LEU A 646 -11.48 20.39 -1.07
CA LEU A 646 -11.02 19.06 -0.64
C LEU A 646 -10.28 18.33 -1.77
N ALA A 647 -10.79 18.37 -3.00
CA ALA A 647 -10.14 17.79 -4.16
C ALA A 647 -8.77 18.42 -4.43
N TRP A 648 -8.65 19.75 -4.27
CA TRP A 648 -7.38 20.45 -4.41
C TRP A 648 -6.39 20.07 -3.30
N PHE A 649 -6.82 20.03 -2.03
CA PHE A 649 -5.97 19.55 -0.94
C PHE A 649 -5.47 18.13 -1.18
N ALA A 650 -6.34 17.23 -1.62
CA ALA A 650 -5.97 15.85 -1.93
C ALA A 650 -4.91 15.77 -3.04
N ALA A 651 -5.06 16.58 -4.10
CA ALA A 651 -4.12 16.63 -5.21
C ALA A 651 -2.76 17.24 -4.83
N GLU A 652 -2.75 18.28 -3.98
CA GLU A 652 -1.55 19.01 -3.58
C GLU A 652 -0.97 18.55 -2.23
N HIS A 653 -1.56 17.57 -1.57
CA HIS A 653 -1.21 17.13 -0.21
C HIS A 653 0.31 16.99 -0.02
N GLN A 654 0.97 16.20 -0.84
CA GLN A 654 2.40 15.96 -0.74
C GLN A 654 3.26 17.20 -1.04
N VAL A 655 2.81 18.06 -1.94
CA VAL A 655 3.48 19.33 -2.27
C VAL A 655 3.39 20.27 -1.08
N LEU A 656 2.21 20.39 -0.47
CA LEU A 656 1.96 21.29 0.65
C LEU A 656 2.75 20.91 1.90
N LEU A 657 2.82 19.60 2.23
CA LEU A 657 3.65 19.11 3.33
C LEU A 657 5.12 19.54 3.19
N ARG A 658 5.67 19.38 1.96
CA ARG A 658 7.04 19.78 1.67
C ARG A 658 7.22 21.28 1.63
N THR A 659 6.21 22.02 1.16
CA THR A 659 6.24 23.49 1.14
C THR A 659 6.37 24.05 2.55
N VAL A 660 5.67 23.48 3.54
CA VAL A 660 5.81 23.88 4.97
C VAL A 660 7.25 23.70 5.44
N ALA A 661 7.84 22.52 5.19
CA ALA A 661 9.22 22.23 5.59
C ALA A 661 10.25 23.07 4.81
N GLN A 662 10.00 23.35 3.54
CA GLN A 662 10.88 24.18 2.71
C GLN A 662 10.83 25.65 3.14
N ALA A 663 9.66 26.18 3.41
CA ALA A 663 9.50 27.56 3.88
C ALA A 663 10.22 27.79 5.22
N GLU A 664 10.12 26.81 6.13
CA GLU A 664 10.84 26.79 7.40
C GLU A 664 12.37 26.87 7.21
N ARG A 665 12.92 26.02 6.33
CA ARG A 665 14.38 25.97 6.05
C ARG A 665 14.91 27.24 5.39
N HIS A 666 14.10 27.92 4.62
CA HIS A 666 14.52 29.14 3.90
C HIS A 666 14.24 30.44 4.65
N GLY A 667 13.75 30.37 5.91
CA GLY A 667 13.53 31.56 6.72
C GLY A 667 12.24 32.31 6.38
N PHE A 668 11.23 31.61 5.82
CA PHE A 668 9.90 32.13 5.58
C PHE A 668 8.92 31.61 6.65
N GLU A 669 9.25 31.84 7.89
CA GLU A 669 8.60 31.27 9.08
C GLU A 669 7.09 31.51 9.10
N ALA A 670 6.64 32.74 8.76
CA ALA A 670 5.22 33.09 8.74
C ALA A 670 4.42 32.26 7.74
N TYR A 671 4.97 32.02 6.54
CA TYR A 671 4.35 31.16 5.53
C TYR A 671 4.28 29.70 6.01
N SER A 672 5.33 29.22 6.66
CA SER A 672 5.40 27.83 7.16
C SER A 672 4.28 27.55 8.14
N TRP A 673 4.17 28.30 9.25
CA TRP A 673 3.18 27.99 10.27
C TRP A 673 1.74 28.30 9.84
N GLN A 674 1.53 29.35 8.99
CA GLN A 674 0.20 29.66 8.49
C GLN A 674 -0.31 28.62 7.48
N LEU A 675 0.58 28.08 6.63
CA LEU A 675 0.25 27.00 5.72
C LEU A 675 -0.05 25.70 6.50
N ALA A 676 0.70 25.42 7.56
CA ALA A 676 0.46 24.29 8.45
C ALA A 676 -0.91 24.38 9.14
N TRP A 677 -1.32 25.58 9.56
CA TRP A 677 -2.67 25.82 10.05
C TRP A 677 -3.73 25.50 9.00
N ALA A 678 -3.57 26.00 7.77
CA ALA A 678 -4.54 25.77 6.70
C ALA A 678 -4.69 24.29 6.36
N LEU A 679 -3.58 23.55 6.35
CA LEU A 679 -3.57 22.10 6.11
C LEU A 679 -4.38 21.32 7.14
N THR A 680 -4.51 21.80 8.36
CA THR A 680 -5.28 21.12 9.41
C THR A 680 -6.75 20.91 9.01
N ALA A 681 -7.32 21.81 8.19
CA ALA A 681 -8.69 21.69 7.69
C ALA A 681 -8.89 20.44 6.82
N TYR A 682 -7.83 19.94 6.22
CA TYR A 682 -7.83 18.71 5.44
C TYR A 682 -7.32 17.50 6.25
N LEU A 683 -6.21 17.63 6.94
CA LEU A 683 -5.54 16.51 7.61
C LEU A 683 -6.38 15.90 8.74
N ALA A 684 -6.98 16.74 9.59
CA ALA A 684 -7.72 16.28 10.75
C ALA A 684 -9.00 15.48 10.40
N PRO A 685 -9.87 15.95 9.49
CA PRO A 685 -11.07 15.19 9.10
C PRO A 685 -10.76 13.87 8.38
N HIS A 686 -9.57 13.78 7.75
CA HIS A 686 -9.14 12.56 7.06
C HIS A 686 -8.31 11.61 7.94
N GLY A 687 -8.18 11.90 9.25
CA GLY A 687 -7.41 11.06 10.18
C GLY A 687 -5.90 11.03 9.91
N LEU A 688 -5.36 11.98 9.15
CA LEU A 688 -3.93 12.07 8.77
C LEU A 688 -3.09 12.63 9.93
N TRP A 689 -3.22 12.03 11.11
CA TRP A 689 -2.64 12.54 12.36
C TRP A 689 -1.12 12.57 12.37
N GLN A 690 -0.46 11.62 11.69
CA GLN A 690 1.01 11.61 11.60
C GLN A 690 1.51 12.79 10.76
N ASP A 691 0.89 13.05 9.61
CA ASP A 691 1.24 14.19 8.77
C ASP A 691 0.96 15.50 9.51
N GLN A 692 -0.17 15.57 10.23
CA GLN A 692 -0.48 16.74 11.06
C GLN A 692 0.55 16.96 12.16
N ARG A 693 1.02 15.92 12.83
CA ARG A 693 2.08 16.03 13.84
C ARG A 693 3.35 16.61 13.24
N VAL A 694 3.85 16.03 12.16
CA VAL A 694 5.09 16.47 11.49
C VAL A 694 4.99 17.93 11.03
N VAL A 695 3.86 18.29 10.42
CA VAL A 695 3.62 19.67 9.94
C VAL A 695 3.55 20.66 11.09
N GLN A 696 2.89 20.31 12.20
CA GLN A 696 2.76 21.20 13.35
C GLN A 696 4.06 21.27 14.19
N GLU A 697 4.88 20.22 14.22
CA GLU A 697 6.24 20.28 14.78
C GLU A 697 7.11 21.28 13.99
N THR A 698 7.04 21.24 12.68
CA THR A 698 7.73 22.17 11.78
C THR A 698 7.22 23.62 11.97
N ALA A 699 5.90 23.79 12.06
CA ALA A 699 5.25 25.07 12.30
C ALA A 699 5.66 25.68 13.65
N LEU A 700 5.73 24.84 14.68
CA LEU A 700 6.18 25.29 16.00
C LEU A 700 7.63 25.77 15.97
N ALA A 701 8.53 25.01 15.34
CA ALA A 701 9.92 25.42 15.17
C ALA A 701 10.06 26.73 14.37
N ALA A 702 9.26 26.90 13.32
CA ALA A 702 9.22 28.14 12.54
C ALA A 702 8.72 29.33 13.39
N ALA A 703 7.61 29.17 14.11
CA ALA A 703 7.05 30.21 14.95
C ALA A 703 7.98 30.59 16.14
N GLU A 704 8.77 29.62 16.65
CA GLU A 704 9.79 29.88 17.68
C GLU A 704 10.93 30.75 17.14
N ARG A 705 11.44 30.45 15.94
CA ARG A 705 12.49 31.27 15.29
C ARG A 705 12.00 32.67 14.93
N ALA A 706 10.74 32.75 14.46
CA ALA A 706 10.11 34.05 14.20
C ALA A 706 9.87 34.91 15.47
N GLY A 707 9.94 34.29 16.64
CA GLY A 707 9.54 34.95 17.88
C GLY A 707 8.04 35.30 17.90
N ASP A 708 7.20 34.56 17.19
CA ASP A 708 5.75 34.75 17.07
C ASP A 708 4.99 33.92 18.11
N PRO A 709 4.55 34.53 19.23
CA PRO A 709 3.87 33.77 20.27
C PRO A 709 2.47 33.29 19.86
N ALA A 710 1.82 33.94 18.90
CA ALA A 710 0.52 33.52 18.39
C ALA A 710 0.66 32.24 17.52
N GLY A 711 1.65 32.23 16.64
CA GLY A 711 2.00 31.04 15.86
C GLY A 711 2.41 29.86 16.74
N GLN A 712 3.23 30.11 17.79
CA GLN A 712 3.62 29.08 18.75
C GLN A 712 2.42 28.49 19.50
N ALA A 713 1.51 29.36 19.99
CA ALA A 713 0.32 28.90 20.70
C ALA A 713 -0.58 28.02 19.79
N MET A 714 -0.77 28.47 18.55
CA MET A 714 -1.57 27.76 17.56
C MET A 714 -0.95 26.38 17.21
N ALA A 715 0.35 26.37 16.88
CA ALA A 715 1.05 25.13 16.55
C ALA A 715 1.04 24.15 17.73
N CYS A 716 1.28 24.61 18.97
CA CYS A 716 1.18 23.78 20.18
C CYS A 716 -0.21 23.15 20.33
N ARG A 717 -1.28 23.93 20.14
CA ARG A 717 -2.66 23.45 20.25
C ARG A 717 -2.98 22.37 19.20
N LEU A 718 -2.60 22.62 17.94
CA LEU A 718 -2.88 21.70 16.84
C LEU A 718 -2.00 20.45 16.88
N LEU A 719 -0.77 20.58 17.37
CA LEU A 719 0.15 19.47 17.63
C LEU A 719 -0.40 18.57 18.73
N ALA A 720 -0.85 19.17 19.84
CA ALA A 720 -1.45 18.41 20.94
C ALA A 720 -2.65 17.58 20.50
N ARG A 721 -3.49 18.11 19.62
CA ARG A 721 -4.61 17.35 19.05
C ARG A 721 -4.14 16.13 18.27
N ALA A 722 -3.08 16.27 17.47
CA ALA A 722 -2.50 15.13 16.74
C ALA A 722 -1.88 14.10 17.70
N GLU A 723 -1.11 14.57 18.70
CA GLU A 723 -0.50 13.71 19.73
C GLU A 723 -1.56 12.93 20.52
N SER A 724 -2.66 13.58 20.92
CA SER A 724 -3.79 12.92 21.61
C SER A 724 -4.38 11.80 20.76
N ARG A 725 -4.64 12.05 19.48
CA ARG A 725 -5.20 11.05 18.57
C ARG A 725 -4.22 9.91 18.24
N LEU A 726 -2.94 10.15 18.42
CA LEU A 726 -1.88 9.14 18.29
C LEU A 726 -1.60 8.38 19.59
N GLY A 727 -2.30 8.74 20.70
CA GLY A 727 -2.18 8.10 22.00
C GLY A 727 -1.06 8.65 22.89
N ASP A 728 -0.34 9.71 22.47
CA ASP A 728 0.70 10.36 23.28
C ASP A 728 0.09 11.46 24.16
N LEU A 729 -0.72 11.04 25.16
CA LEU A 729 -1.49 11.95 26.01
C LEU A 729 -0.59 12.84 26.87
N GLY A 730 0.60 12.35 27.27
CA GLY A 730 1.55 13.14 28.08
C GLY A 730 2.18 14.29 27.31
N ALA A 731 2.60 14.05 26.07
CA ALA A 731 3.12 15.10 25.18
C ALA A 731 2.01 16.11 24.88
N ALA A 732 0.82 15.65 24.54
CA ALA A 732 -0.34 16.51 24.27
C ALA A 732 -0.67 17.44 25.44
N GLU A 733 -0.68 16.94 26.66
CA GLU A 733 -0.95 17.76 27.86
C GLU A 733 0.12 18.86 28.04
N SER A 734 1.39 18.51 27.82
CA SER A 734 2.48 19.49 27.88
C SER A 734 2.33 20.60 26.83
N ARG A 735 1.92 20.23 25.59
CA ARG A 735 1.67 21.20 24.51
C ARG A 735 0.47 22.09 24.81
N LEU A 736 -0.63 21.54 25.31
CA LEU A 736 -1.82 22.33 25.66
C LEU A 736 -1.51 23.32 26.80
N ARG A 737 -0.75 22.90 27.81
CA ARG A 737 -0.32 23.79 28.89
C ARG A 737 0.47 24.97 28.35
N ARG A 738 1.44 24.70 27.46
CA ARG A 738 2.23 25.76 26.82
C ARG A 738 1.36 26.67 25.95
N SER A 739 0.43 26.12 25.18
CA SER A 739 -0.50 26.89 24.35
C SER A 739 -1.37 27.83 25.21
N LEU A 740 -1.92 27.33 26.32
CA LEU A 740 -2.76 28.09 27.24
C LEU A 740 -1.99 29.26 27.85
N ASP A 741 -0.74 29.02 28.27
CA ASP A 741 0.12 30.06 28.82
C ASP A 741 0.45 31.16 27.79
N LEU A 742 0.72 30.77 26.56
CA LEU A 742 0.99 31.72 25.48
C LEU A 742 -0.24 32.58 25.16
N TYR A 743 -1.42 31.96 24.99
CA TYR A 743 -2.65 32.73 24.74
C TYR A 743 -3.05 33.60 25.93
N ALA A 744 -2.77 33.18 27.17
CA ALA A 744 -2.99 34.02 28.35
C ALA A 744 -2.11 35.27 28.32
N ARG A 745 -0.83 35.15 27.98
CA ARG A 745 0.09 36.27 27.81
C ARG A 745 -0.32 37.22 26.67
N LEU A 746 -0.90 36.69 25.62
CA LEU A 746 -1.42 37.44 24.47
C LEU A 746 -2.75 38.14 24.78
N GLY A 747 -3.43 37.78 25.87
CA GLY A 747 -4.78 38.24 26.17
C GLY A 747 -5.83 37.69 25.20
N ASP A 748 -5.51 36.61 24.44
CA ASP A 748 -6.42 35.99 23.52
C ASP A 748 -7.36 34.99 24.22
N ALA A 749 -8.51 35.50 24.63
CA ALA A 749 -9.54 34.71 25.30
C ALA A 749 -10.11 33.59 24.39
N THR A 750 -10.17 33.82 23.08
CA THR A 750 -10.64 32.82 22.12
C THR A 750 -9.63 31.68 21.98
N GLY A 751 -8.35 31.99 21.85
CA GLY A 751 -7.28 30.98 21.80
C GLY A 751 -7.19 30.14 23.09
N GLN A 752 -7.34 30.80 24.27
CA GLN A 752 -7.42 30.10 25.56
C GLN A 752 -8.62 29.13 25.57
N ALA A 753 -9.80 29.59 25.16
CA ALA A 753 -11.00 28.77 25.14
C ALA A 753 -10.86 27.55 24.20
N GLN A 754 -10.27 27.74 23.02
CA GLN A 754 -9.98 26.64 22.09
C GLN A 754 -9.01 25.62 22.68
N THR A 755 -8.00 26.10 23.40
CA THR A 755 -7.01 25.21 24.06
C THR A 755 -7.66 24.39 25.16
N LEU A 756 -8.53 25.06 25.98
CA LEU A 756 -9.32 24.35 27.00
C LEU A 756 -10.31 23.35 26.42
N HIS A 757 -10.90 23.66 25.26
CA HIS A 757 -11.73 22.69 24.53
C HIS A 757 -10.95 21.45 24.09
N ASN A 758 -9.69 21.62 23.66
CA ASN A 758 -8.82 20.46 23.37
C ASN A 758 -8.42 19.71 24.66
N TYR A 759 -8.32 20.38 25.81
CA TYR A 759 -8.16 19.70 27.11
C TYR A 759 -9.38 18.86 27.47
N VAL A 760 -10.60 19.30 27.13
CA VAL A 760 -11.81 18.49 27.29
C VAL A 760 -11.66 17.16 26.55
N GLU A 761 -11.25 17.19 25.29
CA GLU A 761 -11.03 16.00 24.47
C GLU A 761 -9.94 15.09 25.07
N LEU A 762 -8.79 15.68 25.46
CA LEU A 762 -7.68 14.96 26.07
C LEU A 762 -8.10 14.26 27.36
N CYS A 763 -8.76 14.98 28.30
CA CYS A 763 -9.19 14.44 29.58
C CYS A 763 -10.28 13.37 29.41
N TYR A 764 -11.16 13.52 28.42
CA TYR A 764 -12.15 12.49 28.08
C TYR A 764 -11.46 11.20 27.61
N MET A 765 -10.47 11.29 26.71
CA MET A 765 -9.70 10.13 26.24
C MET A 765 -8.92 9.44 27.35
N ASP A 766 -8.46 10.20 28.35
CA ASP A 766 -7.72 9.71 29.53
C ASP A 766 -8.65 9.25 30.68
N GLY A 767 -9.98 9.31 30.50
CA GLY A 767 -10.97 8.93 31.51
C GLY A 767 -11.15 9.91 32.67
N ARG A 768 -10.54 11.13 32.61
CA ARG A 768 -10.62 12.18 33.64
C ARG A 768 -11.84 13.06 33.46
N LEU A 769 -13.07 12.50 33.55
CA LEU A 769 -14.32 13.21 33.21
C LEU A 769 -14.57 14.47 34.03
N ALA A 770 -14.34 14.44 35.35
CA ALA A 770 -14.51 15.60 36.22
C ALA A 770 -13.57 16.76 35.86
N GLU A 771 -12.38 16.47 35.37
CA GLU A 771 -11.42 17.45 34.90
C GLU A 771 -11.83 18.01 33.54
N ALA A 772 -12.32 17.17 32.65
CA ALA A 772 -12.87 17.55 31.35
C ALA A 772 -14.04 18.54 31.54
N LEU A 773 -14.97 18.28 32.45
CA LEU A 773 -16.06 19.20 32.75
C LEU A 773 -15.58 20.57 33.24
N ARG A 774 -14.58 20.63 34.14
CA ARG A 774 -14.00 21.90 34.63
C ARG A 774 -13.41 22.69 33.45
N HIS A 775 -12.64 22.04 32.58
CA HIS A 775 -12.07 22.69 31.38
C HIS A 775 -13.16 23.14 30.42
N GLY A 776 -14.25 22.39 30.29
CA GLY A 776 -15.41 22.76 29.50
C GLY A 776 -16.09 24.03 30.01
N ASP A 777 -16.31 24.13 31.34
CA ASP A 777 -16.89 25.31 31.96
C ASP A 777 -15.98 26.54 31.81
N ASP A 778 -14.67 26.36 31.96
CA ASP A 778 -13.69 27.44 31.77
C ASP A 778 -13.66 27.93 30.31
N ALA A 779 -13.69 26.98 29.33
CA ALA A 779 -13.79 27.32 27.92
C ALA A 779 -15.09 28.08 27.58
N LEU A 780 -16.21 27.60 28.11
CA LEU A 780 -17.52 28.23 27.92
C LEU A 780 -17.54 29.67 28.44
N ARG A 781 -16.96 29.92 29.62
CA ARG A 781 -16.81 31.24 30.20
C ARG A 781 -16.02 32.19 29.29
N LEU A 782 -14.89 31.73 28.77
CA LEU A 782 -14.02 32.53 27.89
C LEU A 782 -14.65 32.78 26.53
N TYR A 783 -15.39 31.83 25.94
CA TYR A 783 -16.12 32.04 24.69
C TYR A 783 -17.26 33.08 24.88
N ARG A 784 -17.94 33.08 26.02
CA ARG A 784 -18.94 34.09 26.34
C ARG A 784 -18.33 35.50 26.48
N LEU A 785 -17.16 35.60 27.15
CA LEU A 785 -16.42 36.86 27.28
C LEU A 785 -15.91 37.38 25.92
N SER A 786 -15.47 36.50 25.03
CA SER A 786 -15.01 36.88 23.68
C SER A 786 -16.12 37.11 22.68
N GLY A 787 -17.36 36.80 23.03
CA GLY A 787 -18.51 36.85 22.10
C GLY A 787 -18.49 35.79 21.01
N ASN A 788 -17.68 34.74 21.14
CA ASN A 788 -17.56 33.65 20.16
C ASN A 788 -18.70 32.64 20.35
N ARG A 789 -19.82 32.89 19.67
CA ARG A 789 -21.04 32.08 19.77
C ARG A 789 -20.86 30.66 19.24
N ASP A 790 -20.02 30.47 18.23
CA ASP A 790 -19.77 29.15 17.64
C ASP A 790 -18.94 28.29 18.60
N GLY A 791 -17.91 28.88 19.21
CA GLY A 791 -17.13 28.20 20.26
C GLY A 791 -17.98 27.87 21.48
N GLU A 792 -18.88 28.77 21.89
CA GLU A 792 -19.86 28.53 22.97
C GLU A 792 -20.73 27.34 22.66
N ALA A 793 -21.31 27.27 21.46
CA ALA A 793 -22.19 26.18 21.07
C ALA A 793 -21.47 24.81 21.02
N ARG A 794 -20.26 24.76 20.45
CA ARG A 794 -19.44 23.54 20.44
C ARG A 794 -19.09 23.05 21.84
N THR A 795 -18.72 23.97 22.72
CA THR A 795 -18.37 23.62 24.11
C THR A 795 -19.56 23.12 24.88
N LEU A 796 -20.75 23.72 24.69
CA LEU A 796 -21.99 23.25 25.29
C LEU A 796 -22.31 21.80 24.85
N ASN A 797 -22.08 21.47 23.58
CA ASN A 797 -22.25 20.09 23.12
C ASN A 797 -21.24 19.15 23.78
N ALA A 798 -19.97 19.54 23.87
CA ALA A 798 -18.94 18.74 24.54
C ALA A 798 -19.27 18.49 26.03
N ILE A 799 -19.74 19.53 26.76
CA ILE A 799 -20.20 19.40 28.14
C ILE A 799 -21.41 18.46 28.22
N GLY A 800 -22.35 18.59 27.28
CA GLY A 800 -23.49 17.69 27.21
C GLY A 800 -23.10 16.22 26.99
N TRP A 801 -22.13 15.98 26.10
CA TRP A 801 -21.55 14.66 25.90
C TRP A 801 -20.88 14.09 27.16
N LEU A 802 -20.09 14.92 27.87
CA LEU A 802 -19.46 14.53 29.14
C LEU A 802 -20.52 14.15 30.21
N HIS A 803 -21.60 14.95 30.34
CA HIS A 803 -22.69 14.58 31.25
C HIS A 803 -23.36 13.26 30.85
N ALA A 804 -23.53 13.01 29.54
CA ALA A 804 -24.05 11.73 29.07
C ALA A 804 -23.08 10.58 29.39
N ALA A 805 -21.77 10.79 29.31
CA ALA A 805 -20.76 9.80 29.66
C ALA A 805 -20.72 9.52 31.18
N GLU A 806 -21.08 10.49 32.03
CA GLU A 806 -21.29 10.31 33.46
C GLU A 806 -22.63 9.67 33.83
N GLY A 807 -23.55 9.51 32.87
CA GLY A 807 -24.89 8.98 33.08
C GLY A 807 -25.93 10.05 33.47
N ASP A 808 -25.58 11.32 33.50
CA ASP A 808 -26.51 12.43 33.75
C ASP A 808 -27.15 12.90 32.45
N TYR A 809 -28.05 12.08 31.92
CA TYR A 809 -28.67 12.31 30.62
C TYR A 809 -29.59 13.54 30.57
N GLU A 810 -30.18 13.96 31.71
CA GLU A 810 -31.02 15.15 31.73
C GLU A 810 -30.19 16.42 31.58
N ARG A 811 -29.04 16.54 32.26
CA ARG A 811 -28.10 17.66 32.06
C ARG A 811 -27.48 17.62 30.66
N ALA A 812 -27.23 16.44 30.13
CA ALA A 812 -26.77 16.28 28.74
C ALA A 812 -27.78 16.91 27.77
N ILE A 813 -29.07 16.59 27.92
CA ILE A 813 -30.13 17.15 27.08
C ILE A 813 -30.21 18.67 27.22
N GLU A 814 -30.10 19.22 28.44
CA GLU A 814 -30.14 20.66 28.67
C GLU A 814 -29.00 21.38 27.92
N SER A 815 -27.77 20.92 28.10
CA SER A 815 -26.58 21.50 27.49
C SER A 815 -26.60 21.37 25.95
N CYS A 816 -26.94 20.19 25.44
CA CYS A 816 -27.03 19.93 24.00
C CYS A 816 -28.19 20.72 23.35
N SER A 817 -29.34 20.91 24.03
CA SER A 817 -30.44 21.70 23.47
C SER A 817 -30.06 23.18 23.32
N GLN A 818 -29.30 23.74 24.31
CA GLN A 818 -28.77 25.09 24.20
C GLN A 818 -27.73 25.21 23.08
N ALA A 819 -26.90 24.16 22.86
CA ALA A 819 -25.93 24.13 21.77
C ALA A 819 -26.64 24.14 20.41
N LEU A 820 -27.65 23.25 20.26
CA LEU A 820 -28.40 23.09 19.01
C LEU A 820 -29.12 24.37 18.59
N GLU A 821 -29.73 25.08 19.55
CA GLU A 821 -30.38 26.38 19.30
C GLU A 821 -29.40 27.40 18.71
N ARG A 822 -28.19 27.53 19.30
CA ARG A 822 -27.15 28.42 18.81
C ARG A 822 -26.64 28.04 17.44
N GLN A 823 -26.39 26.75 17.21
CA GLN A 823 -25.91 26.21 15.94
C GLN A 823 -26.93 26.39 14.80
N ARG A 824 -28.25 26.28 15.12
CA ARG A 824 -29.32 26.59 14.16
C ARG A 824 -29.32 28.04 13.75
N HIS A 825 -29.17 28.97 14.70
CA HIS A 825 -29.05 30.39 14.41
C HIS A 825 -27.79 30.75 13.60
N ALA A 826 -26.70 30.07 13.83
CA ALA A 826 -25.44 30.29 13.11
C ALA A 826 -25.39 29.61 11.75
N GLY A 827 -26.32 28.69 11.44
CA GLY A 827 -26.28 27.89 10.23
C GLY A 827 -25.18 26.81 10.23
N ASP A 828 -24.62 26.47 11.40
CA ASP A 828 -23.58 25.44 11.57
C ASP A 828 -24.20 24.05 11.45
N ARG A 829 -24.24 23.52 10.23
CA ARG A 829 -24.84 22.21 9.93
C ARG A 829 -24.08 21.05 10.57
N ASN A 830 -22.73 21.12 10.60
CA ASN A 830 -21.93 20.05 11.19
C ASN A 830 -22.04 20.01 12.70
N GLY A 831 -22.04 21.19 13.35
CA GLY A 831 -22.28 21.30 14.77
C GLY A 831 -23.68 20.79 15.15
N GLN A 832 -24.72 21.16 14.37
CA GLN A 832 -26.07 20.66 14.57
C GLN A 832 -26.11 19.12 14.51
N ALA A 833 -25.45 18.51 13.52
CA ALA A 833 -25.36 17.06 13.38
C ALA A 833 -24.76 16.39 14.62
N ALA A 834 -23.61 16.88 15.06
CA ALA A 834 -22.93 16.35 16.25
C ALA A 834 -23.75 16.52 17.53
N THR A 835 -24.45 17.63 17.66
CA THR A 835 -25.32 17.88 18.83
C THR A 835 -26.57 17.05 18.81
N LEU A 836 -27.17 16.82 17.65
CA LEU A 836 -28.31 15.93 17.49
C LEU A 836 -27.94 14.48 17.78
N ASP A 837 -26.75 14.04 17.40
CA ASP A 837 -26.22 12.72 17.76
C ASP A 837 -26.08 12.58 19.27
N SER A 838 -25.49 13.59 19.95
CA SER A 838 -25.38 13.60 21.42
C SER A 838 -26.74 13.59 22.11
N LEU A 839 -27.73 14.32 21.59
CA LEU A 839 -29.12 14.30 22.08
C LEU A 839 -29.76 12.93 21.86
N GLY A 840 -29.56 12.34 20.71
CA GLY A 840 -30.02 10.99 20.38
C GLY A 840 -29.51 9.97 21.41
N PHE A 841 -28.21 10.04 21.75
CA PHE A 841 -27.60 9.17 22.74
C PHE A 841 -28.24 9.35 24.14
N ALA A 842 -28.39 10.60 24.60
CA ALA A 842 -29.02 10.88 25.88
C ALA A 842 -30.48 10.44 25.92
N TYR A 843 -31.26 10.68 24.85
CA TYR A 843 -32.66 10.23 24.75
C TYR A 843 -32.79 8.70 24.73
N HIS A 844 -31.87 8.00 24.04
CA HIS A 844 -31.84 6.54 24.01
C HIS A 844 -31.72 5.97 25.42
N HIS A 845 -30.75 6.43 26.20
CA HIS A 845 -30.50 5.93 27.55
C HIS A 845 -31.59 6.29 28.57
N LEU A 846 -32.39 7.34 28.29
CA LEU A 846 -33.61 7.64 29.04
C LEU A 846 -34.88 6.89 28.54
N ALA A 847 -34.68 5.89 27.65
CA ALA A 847 -35.77 5.16 26.99
C ALA A 847 -36.80 6.06 26.24
N ARG A 848 -36.41 7.29 25.87
CA ARG A 848 -37.20 8.21 25.04
C ARG A 848 -36.91 7.94 23.56
N HIS A 849 -37.13 6.70 23.13
CA HIS A 849 -36.68 6.19 21.84
C HIS A 849 -37.20 6.95 20.63
N ASP A 850 -38.43 7.44 20.63
CA ASP A 850 -38.98 8.24 19.52
C ASP A 850 -38.19 9.52 19.28
N ARG A 851 -37.76 10.20 20.37
CA ARG A 851 -36.91 11.39 20.28
C ARG A 851 -35.51 11.05 19.84
N ALA A 852 -34.99 9.93 20.33
CA ALA A 852 -33.65 9.46 19.94
C ALA A 852 -33.59 9.18 18.43
N VAL A 853 -34.57 8.43 17.91
CA VAL A 853 -34.66 8.13 16.46
C VAL A 853 -34.74 9.41 15.64
N THR A 854 -35.64 10.36 16.01
CA THR A 854 -35.75 11.63 15.30
C THR A 854 -34.45 12.41 15.30
N SER A 855 -33.76 12.51 16.45
CA SER A 855 -32.49 13.21 16.56
C SER A 855 -31.38 12.58 15.71
N TYR A 856 -31.25 11.25 15.73
CA TYR A 856 -30.27 10.55 14.90
C TYR A 856 -30.57 10.65 13.41
N GLU A 857 -31.82 10.58 12.99
CA GLU A 857 -32.21 10.73 11.58
C GLU A 857 -31.86 12.13 11.05
N GLU A 858 -32.15 13.19 11.82
CA GLU A 858 -31.76 14.55 11.48
C GLU A 858 -30.22 14.66 11.42
N ALA A 859 -29.50 14.09 12.40
CA ALA A 859 -28.02 14.08 12.42
C ALA A 859 -27.41 13.41 11.18
N VAL A 860 -27.92 12.22 10.79
CA VAL A 860 -27.48 11.48 9.60
C VAL A 860 -27.65 12.30 8.32
N VAL A 861 -28.79 13.02 8.19
CA VAL A 861 -29.03 13.88 7.01
C VAL A 861 -28.01 15.02 6.94
N LEU A 862 -27.69 15.62 8.07
CA LEU A 862 -26.76 16.75 8.15
C LEU A 862 -25.29 16.31 7.96
N PHE A 863 -24.86 15.20 8.57
CA PHE A 863 -23.52 14.65 8.35
C PHE A 863 -23.30 14.27 6.89
N ARG A 864 -24.30 13.68 6.24
CA ARG A 864 -24.24 13.39 4.81
C ARG A 864 -24.11 14.66 3.96
N ALA A 865 -24.85 15.72 4.30
CA ALA A 865 -24.81 16.99 3.60
C ALA A 865 -23.46 17.73 3.77
N SER A 866 -22.74 17.47 4.87
CA SER A 866 -21.38 17.99 5.13
C SER A 866 -20.25 17.06 4.71
N ALA A 867 -20.56 15.95 4.04
CA ALA A 867 -19.61 14.90 3.63
C ALA A 867 -18.80 14.27 4.80
N ASP A 868 -19.31 14.41 6.04
CA ASP A 868 -18.72 13.80 7.22
C ASP A 868 -19.15 12.32 7.33
N ARG A 869 -18.51 11.49 6.53
CA ARG A 869 -18.88 10.09 6.35
C ARG A 869 -18.64 9.26 7.60
N TYR A 870 -17.60 9.58 8.36
CA TYR A 870 -17.29 8.84 9.59
C TYR A 870 -18.40 8.98 10.63
N HIS A 871 -18.76 10.22 10.98
CA HIS A 871 -19.82 10.45 11.97
C HIS A 871 -21.22 10.09 11.43
N GLU A 872 -21.46 10.15 10.10
CA GLU A 872 -22.67 9.56 9.51
C GLU A 872 -22.82 8.08 9.87
N ALA A 873 -21.71 7.31 9.73
CA ALA A 873 -21.71 5.87 10.02
C ALA A 873 -21.90 5.57 11.51
N GLU A 874 -21.17 6.27 12.40
CA GLU A 874 -21.35 6.12 13.85
C GLU A 874 -22.78 6.41 14.30
N THR A 875 -23.36 7.49 13.80
CA THR A 875 -24.76 7.86 14.12
C THR A 875 -25.73 6.80 13.60
N LEU A 876 -25.52 6.23 12.41
CA LEU A 876 -26.31 5.12 11.90
C LEU A 876 -26.24 3.87 12.80
N VAL A 877 -25.07 3.59 13.41
CA VAL A 877 -24.92 2.50 14.37
C VAL A 877 -25.79 2.73 15.58
N ARG A 878 -25.72 3.91 16.20
CA ARG A 878 -26.53 4.28 17.39
C ARG A 878 -28.03 4.32 17.09
N LEU A 879 -28.39 4.79 15.88
CA LEU A 879 -29.77 4.75 15.40
C LEU A 879 -30.27 3.30 15.31
N GLY A 880 -29.47 2.39 14.78
CA GLY A 880 -29.83 0.98 14.70
C GLY A 880 -30.02 0.32 16.07
N GLU A 881 -29.18 0.64 17.05
CA GLU A 881 -29.34 0.21 18.44
C GLU A 881 -30.67 0.68 19.04
N THR A 882 -31.02 1.95 18.76
CA THR A 882 -32.28 2.54 19.24
C THR A 882 -33.49 1.89 18.58
N LEU A 883 -33.44 1.66 17.26
CA LEU A 883 -34.50 0.97 16.53
C LEU A 883 -34.69 -0.45 17.00
N LEU A 884 -33.60 -1.16 17.30
CA LEU A 884 -33.66 -2.51 17.88
C LEU A 884 -34.34 -2.49 19.26
N ALA A 885 -34.01 -1.52 20.11
CA ALA A 885 -34.63 -1.36 21.43
C ALA A 885 -36.15 -1.09 21.35
N THR A 886 -36.62 -0.53 20.24
CA THR A 886 -38.10 -0.34 19.98
C THR A 886 -38.75 -1.52 19.27
N GLY A 887 -38.00 -2.56 18.92
CA GLY A 887 -38.47 -3.73 18.19
C GLY A 887 -38.55 -3.55 16.66
N ASP A 888 -38.10 -2.43 16.11
CA ASP A 888 -38.04 -2.20 14.66
C ASP A 888 -36.76 -2.79 14.05
N THR A 889 -36.71 -4.09 14.11
CA THR A 889 -35.58 -4.90 13.65
C THR A 889 -35.21 -4.62 12.18
N ARG A 890 -36.25 -4.46 11.33
CA ARG A 890 -36.02 -4.27 9.89
C ARG A 890 -35.28 -2.95 9.60
N ARG A 891 -35.72 -1.86 10.22
CA ARG A 891 -35.07 -0.56 10.04
C ARG A 891 -33.67 -0.56 10.68
N ALA A 892 -33.49 -1.23 11.82
CA ALA A 892 -32.17 -1.39 12.44
C ALA A 892 -31.18 -2.07 11.48
N GLU A 893 -31.60 -3.16 10.84
CA GLU A 893 -30.76 -3.81 9.82
C GLU A 893 -30.41 -2.88 8.65
N ASP A 894 -31.37 -2.11 8.15
CA ASP A 894 -31.14 -1.22 6.99
C ASP A 894 -30.14 -0.10 7.32
N VAL A 895 -30.22 0.51 8.50
CA VAL A 895 -29.27 1.56 8.89
C VAL A 895 -27.88 0.98 9.19
N TRP A 896 -27.78 -0.19 9.79
CA TRP A 896 -26.50 -0.86 10.04
C TRP A 896 -25.83 -1.33 8.74
N ARG A 897 -26.57 -1.83 7.74
CA ARG A 897 -25.98 -2.13 6.41
C ARG A 897 -25.38 -0.88 5.78
N ARG A 898 -26.06 0.27 5.90
CA ARG A 898 -25.55 1.55 5.41
C ARG A 898 -24.29 1.98 6.18
N ALA A 899 -24.28 1.85 7.50
CA ALA A 899 -23.11 2.13 8.33
C ALA A 899 -21.90 1.26 7.93
N ALA A 900 -22.13 -0.04 7.76
CA ALA A 900 -21.09 -0.97 7.35
C ALA A 900 -20.46 -0.60 5.99
N VAL A 901 -21.30 -0.24 5.00
CA VAL A 901 -20.82 0.21 3.68
C VAL A 901 -19.96 1.47 3.79
N ILE A 902 -20.33 2.39 4.68
CA ILE A 902 -19.56 3.64 4.86
C ILE A 902 -18.24 3.35 5.56
N PHE A 903 -18.22 2.57 6.65
CA PHE A 903 -17.00 2.19 7.35
C PHE A 903 -16.06 1.38 6.46
N ASP A 904 -16.60 0.50 5.59
CA ASP A 904 -15.81 -0.21 4.58
C ASP A 904 -15.12 0.74 3.61
N ALA A 905 -15.85 1.73 3.12
CA ALA A 905 -15.31 2.73 2.21
C ALA A 905 -14.22 3.60 2.88
N LEU A 906 -14.28 3.75 4.21
CA LEU A 906 -13.28 4.47 5.02
C LEU A 906 -12.13 3.56 5.48
N GLY A 907 -12.24 2.25 5.29
CA GLY A 907 -11.27 1.27 5.83
C GLY A 907 -11.28 1.19 7.35
N ASP A 908 -12.41 1.51 8.00
CA ASP A 908 -12.55 1.56 9.46
C ASP A 908 -12.93 0.18 10.02
N PRO A 909 -12.26 -0.30 11.10
CA PRO A 909 -12.55 -1.59 11.72
C PRO A 909 -13.95 -1.72 12.33
N GLU A 910 -14.64 -0.60 12.58
CA GLU A 910 -16.04 -0.61 13.04
C GLU A 910 -16.98 -1.27 12.03
N ALA A 911 -16.62 -1.37 10.76
CA ALA A 911 -17.37 -2.12 9.77
C ALA A 911 -17.63 -3.56 10.22
N ASP A 912 -16.65 -4.21 10.84
CA ASP A 912 -16.77 -5.59 11.33
C ASP A 912 -17.71 -5.67 12.53
N SER A 913 -17.59 -4.75 13.48
CA SER A 913 -18.48 -4.63 14.63
C SER A 913 -19.96 -4.44 14.21
N VAL A 914 -20.20 -3.62 13.19
CA VAL A 914 -21.56 -3.41 12.65
C VAL A 914 -22.10 -4.66 11.95
N ARG A 915 -21.27 -5.41 11.24
CA ARG A 915 -21.66 -6.68 10.63
C ARG A 915 -22.00 -7.74 11.67
N GLU A 916 -21.26 -7.79 12.77
CA GLU A 916 -21.58 -8.66 13.90
C GLU A 916 -22.96 -8.35 14.47
N ARG A 917 -23.29 -7.06 14.65
CA ARG A 917 -24.63 -6.62 15.08
C ARG A 917 -25.73 -7.00 14.09
N LEU A 918 -25.45 -6.89 12.78
CA LEU A 918 -26.38 -7.30 11.72
C LEU A 918 -26.63 -8.82 11.74
N ALA A 919 -25.61 -9.62 12.04
CA ALA A 919 -25.74 -11.07 12.16
C ALA A 919 -26.60 -11.45 13.36
N LEU A 920 -26.41 -10.76 14.51
CA LEU A 920 -27.17 -10.99 15.74
C LEU A 920 -28.68 -10.77 15.61
N VAL A 921 -29.08 -9.86 14.75
CA VAL A 921 -30.52 -9.48 14.60
C VAL A 921 -31.23 -10.38 13.60
N ARG A 922 -30.55 -11.13 12.78
CA ARG A 922 -31.11 -12.05 11.79
C ARG A 922 -31.38 -13.44 12.30
N GLU A 923 -30.94 -13.79 13.51
CA GLU A 923 -31.28 -15.04 14.16
C GLU A 923 -32.57 -14.82 14.97
N PRO A 924 -33.70 -15.56 14.63
CA PRO A 924 -34.94 -15.45 15.34
C PRO A 924 -34.90 -16.06 16.74
#